data_7683483ba2dd021707e8816f7a621499
#
_entry.id   7683483ba2dd021707e8816f7a621499
#
_cell.length_a   1.000
_cell.length_b   1.000
_cell.length_c   1.000
_cell.angle_alpha   90.00
_cell.angle_beta   90.00
_cell.angle_gamma   90.00
#
_symmetry.space_group_name_H-M   'P 1'
#
loop_
_entity.id
_entity.type
_entity.pdbx_description
1 polymer ?
#
loop_
_entity_poly.entity_id
_entity_poly.type
_entity_poly.pdbx_seq_one_letter_code
_entity_poly.pdbx_strand_id
1 'polypeptide(L)'
;MRTFFCAVLLCLHVAANASSESTEMKRAIDTMQEVYHVSFVYDSALADVTPAGRPLPDKTLAENLNIVFGGTGIKWEIKDEYVLLFRQNKYTFSGYVCQDNGESLINVTVYDKTTRTGTLTDEHGFFSITLPEGKHVLRVSYIGYEEVVKELDLQSDYFGTIYLKESTTALAGVEVTANLNDPLFTTQTGKVSFTPELLNTEFSLLSSPDLVKSIQNLPGVSSGTELLSGLYVHGGRNDENMFLLDGTPLYQVNHLGGLFSAFNTDVVKNVDFYKSGFPARYGGRTASVIDVRTKEGDMKEYHGTFSIGLLDGRFQFEGPVIKDKTSFSFGMRRSWMDLLTTPVLWIANRSFSDKNIKTRYAFHDINAKITHRFSDWNKLSLSVYSARDLFKSRVLQQFPEGYMFQKYEERDENTFHIRWGNLSVGLNWNGQLTPKLSGNVSLVYARNLAKYSFLSDESYYEQDKRVSMERMQRSNYSTIDDVGYRMEFSYRPAASHHIRLGSNYLFHMYHPQRIASQDIRETAGIADTLLSAGEGRYRGSEISFYVEDDMQLTEKLRVNAGLHAVLYRVTGATYHSLEPRLSVGYRLFDWATLKASYTEMSQFAHQLSNSYLNLPTDCWVPSTSRIRPMRSRQVAGGIYMKLPWNLSMDIEGYFRTTDRMLEYDTGGSLTLPADNWEKWVRVGKGKSYGLEASLAYRHAKNVFQASYTLSWSKQKFEDFYPDWYASKFDNRHKLNLMFRHKFNNRIDAYAAWTFRSGDRATVPMQYVENPSLPGTVQPSDAAGSWVYEKPNNITLPAYHRLDVGINFRRTTKRGFERIWNISIYNAYCRMNAFYTQVERQADGSFRGKAIGLFPVIPSFSYTLKF
;
A
#
# COMPACT_ATOMS: atom_id res chain seq x y z
N MET A 1 32.86 -13.84 1.46
CA MET A 1 32.29 -15.10 1.95
C MET A 1 33.12 -15.79 3.04
N ARG A 2 34.44 -15.70 3.05
CA ARG A 2 35.30 -16.33 4.11
C ARG A 2 35.30 -15.57 5.44
N THR A 3 35.07 -14.25 5.45
CA THR A 3 35.05 -13.41 6.66
C THR A 3 33.77 -13.48 7.48
N PHE A 4 32.65 -13.88 6.86
CA PHE A 4 31.35 -14.02 7.56
C PHE A 4 31.22 -15.37 8.30
N PHE A 5 31.91 -16.40 7.82
CA PHE A 5 31.95 -17.74 8.45
C PHE A 5 32.81 -17.76 9.72
N CYS A 6 33.83 -16.90 9.80
CA CYS A 6 34.65 -16.78 11.02
C CYS A 6 33.94 -16.09 12.18
N ALA A 7 33.01 -15.18 11.92
CA ALA A 7 32.27 -14.49 13.00
C ALA A 7 31.20 -15.40 13.63
N VAL A 8 30.60 -16.30 12.86
CA VAL A 8 29.61 -17.29 13.37
C VAL A 8 30.32 -18.43 14.12
N LEU A 9 31.52 -18.81 13.71
CA LEU A 9 32.31 -19.80 14.43
C LEU A 9 32.93 -19.26 15.73
N LEU A 10 33.19 -17.93 15.81
CA LEU A 10 33.68 -17.33 17.05
C LEU A 10 32.57 -17.25 18.12
N CYS A 11 31.30 -17.11 17.72
CA CYS A 11 30.17 -17.16 18.67
C CYS A 11 29.86 -18.58 19.17
N LEU A 12 30.21 -19.61 18.42
CA LEU A 12 30.05 -21.02 18.83
C LEU A 12 31.24 -21.55 19.66
N HIS A 13 32.37 -20.88 19.67
CA HIS A 13 33.55 -21.30 20.47
C HIS A 13 33.60 -20.72 21.88
N VAL A 14 32.70 -19.77 22.22
CA VAL A 14 32.53 -19.26 23.60
C VAL A 14 31.64 -20.16 24.47
N ALA A 15 30.94 -21.12 23.87
CA ALA A 15 30.04 -22.04 24.59
C ALA A 15 30.65 -23.35 25.02
N ALA A 16 31.96 -23.58 24.84
CA ALA A 16 32.58 -24.89 25.07
C ALA A 16 33.78 -24.89 26.04
N ASN A 17 33.83 -23.98 27.01
CA ASN A 17 34.77 -24.09 28.12
C ASN A 17 34.09 -23.87 29.49
N ALA A 18 33.27 -24.85 29.87
CA ALA A 18 32.78 -24.94 31.26
C ALA A 18 33.48 -26.15 31.92
N SER A 19 34.63 -25.91 32.44
CA SER A 19 35.26 -26.86 33.41
C SER A 19 35.56 -26.13 34.71
N SER A 20 34.83 -26.51 35.74
CA SER A 20 35.14 -26.52 37.18
C SER A 20 36.01 -25.34 37.77
N GLU A 21 35.61 -24.09 37.55
CA GLU A 21 35.95 -22.97 38.44
C GLU A 21 34.66 -22.44 39.06
N SER A 22 34.69 -22.03 40.32
CA SER A 22 33.56 -21.44 41.01
C SER A 22 32.96 -20.35 40.11
N THR A 23 31.68 -20.46 39.75
CA THR A 23 31.01 -19.53 38.88
C THR A 23 31.14 -18.11 39.37
N GLU A 24 31.16 -17.11 38.49
CA GLU A 24 31.25 -15.68 38.91
C GLU A 24 30.15 -15.32 39.89
N MET A 25 28.96 -15.91 39.76
CA MET A 25 27.85 -15.72 40.69
C MET A 25 28.19 -16.25 42.09
N LYS A 26 28.78 -17.44 42.18
CA LYS A 26 29.18 -18.05 43.44
C LYS A 26 30.22 -17.20 44.18
N ARG A 27 31.20 -16.67 43.45
CA ARG A 27 32.20 -15.72 44.00
C ARG A 27 31.55 -14.44 44.51
N ALA A 28 30.56 -13.91 43.78
CA ALA A 28 29.84 -12.70 44.22
C ALA A 28 29.02 -12.96 45.49
N ILE A 29 28.39 -14.12 45.60
CA ILE A 29 27.64 -14.57 46.77
C ILE A 29 28.61 -14.77 47.94
N ASP A 30 29.70 -15.51 47.76
CA ASP A 30 30.71 -15.76 48.81
C ASP A 30 31.29 -14.44 49.35
N THR A 31 31.59 -13.49 48.47
CA THR A 31 32.05 -12.14 48.86
C THR A 31 31.03 -11.43 49.73
N MET A 32 29.75 -11.46 49.36
CA MET A 32 28.68 -10.83 50.13
C MET A 32 28.43 -11.54 51.49
N GLN A 33 28.60 -12.86 51.57
CA GLN A 33 28.52 -13.63 52.81
C GLN A 33 29.60 -13.20 53.78
N GLU A 34 30.84 -13.06 53.33
CA GLU A 34 31.98 -12.63 54.15
C GLU A 34 31.86 -11.20 54.61
N VAL A 35 31.45 -10.27 53.74
CA VAL A 35 31.40 -8.83 54.07
C VAL A 35 30.22 -8.49 55.00
N TYR A 36 29.07 -9.12 54.81
CA TYR A 36 27.83 -8.76 55.53
C TYR A 36 27.46 -9.76 56.61
N HIS A 37 28.21 -10.82 56.79
CA HIS A 37 27.95 -11.90 57.78
C HIS A 37 26.53 -12.49 57.66
N VAL A 38 26.06 -12.71 56.43
CA VAL A 38 24.76 -13.31 56.10
C VAL A 38 24.94 -14.65 55.41
N SER A 39 23.95 -15.53 55.55
CA SER A 39 23.96 -16.82 54.85
C SER A 39 23.00 -16.82 53.66
N PHE A 40 23.47 -17.22 52.49
CA PHE A 40 22.62 -17.34 51.33
C PHE A 40 22.02 -18.72 51.22
N VAL A 41 20.71 -18.78 51.03
CA VAL A 41 19.94 -19.99 50.81
C VAL A 41 19.39 -19.93 49.38
N TYR A 42 19.86 -20.82 48.52
CA TYR A 42 19.49 -20.84 47.09
C TYR A 42 19.63 -22.22 46.46
N ASP A 43 18.88 -22.47 45.39
CA ASP A 43 19.07 -23.63 44.51
C ASP A 43 20.42 -23.58 43.81
N SER A 44 21.18 -24.66 43.79
CA SER A 44 22.49 -24.74 43.14
C SER A 44 22.49 -24.28 41.68
N ALA A 45 21.38 -24.46 40.95
CA ALA A 45 21.19 -23.98 39.60
C ALA A 45 21.21 -22.44 39.45
N LEU A 46 21.03 -21.67 40.53
CA LEU A 46 21.13 -20.22 40.51
C LEU A 46 22.58 -19.73 40.51
N ALA A 47 23.51 -20.56 40.93
CA ALA A 47 24.94 -20.26 40.93
C ALA A 47 25.55 -20.25 39.51
N ASP A 48 24.89 -20.85 38.53
CA ASP A 48 25.32 -20.92 37.12
C ASP A 48 24.90 -19.68 36.33
N VAL A 49 24.11 -18.78 36.92
CA VAL A 49 23.67 -17.53 36.24
C VAL A 49 24.81 -16.52 36.32
N THR A 50 25.04 -15.81 35.22
CA THR A 50 26.02 -14.71 35.18
C THR A 50 25.47 -13.52 36.01
N PRO A 51 26.23 -12.99 37.02
CA PRO A 51 25.80 -11.82 37.78
C PRO A 51 25.72 -10.56 36.92
N ALA A 52 24.79 -9.67 37.19
CA ALA A 52 24.64 -8.41 36.47
C ALA A 52 25.78 -7.42 36.77
N GLY A 53 26.42 -7.55 37.88
CA GLY A 53 27.56 -6.73 38.30
C GLY A 53 28.33 -7.37 39.44
N ARG A 54 29.41 -6.73 39.88
CA ARG A 54 30.21 -7.19 41.04
C ARG A 54 29.81 -6.40 42.29
N PRO A 55 29.81 -7.06 43.47
CA PRO A 55 29.53 -6.34 44.71
C PRO A 55 30.59 -5.27 44.94
N LEU A 56 30.17 -4.13 45.48
CA LEU A 56 31.02 -2.99 45.80
C LEU A 56 31.14 -2.81 47.31
N PRO A 57 32.37 -2.60 47.84
CA PRO A 57 32.59 -2.59 49.28
C PRO A 57 31.90 -1.45 50.03
N ASP A 58 31.59 -0.34 49.38
CA ASP A 58 31.01 0.87 49.96
C ASP A 58 29.48 0.91 49.93
N LYS A 59 28.86 -0.19 49.53
CA LYS A 59 27.40 -0.29 49.37
C LYS A 59 26.76 -1.13 50.48
N THR A 60 25.52 -0.88 50.75
CA THR A 60 24.73 -1.72 51.68
C THR A 60 24.44 -3.11 51.07
N LEU A 61 24.10 -4.12 51.87
CA LEU A 61 23.72 -5.44 51.40
C LEU A 61 22.60 -5.36 50.36
N ALA A 62 21.55 -4.59 50.58
CA ALA A 62 20.43 -4.45 49.69
C ALA A 62 20.83 -3.80 48.34
N GLU A 63 21.73 -2.82 48.35
CA GLU A 63 22.27 -2.21 47.13
C GLU A 63 23.11 -3.22 46.34
N ASN A 64 23.97 -3.99 46.99
CA ASN A 64 24.79 -5.03 46.34
C ASN A 64 23.95 -6.19 45.83
N LEU A 65 22.91 -6.60 46.51
CA LEU A 65 21.97 -7.59 46.03
C LEU A 65 21.31 -7.09 44.73
N ASN A 66 20.94 -5.82 44.66
CA ASN A 66 20.41 -5.22 43.41
C ASN A 66 21.46 -5.13 42.31
N ILE A 67 22.73 -4.85 42.63
CA ILE A 67 23.82 -4.78 41.62
C ILE A 67 24.09 -6.21 41.06
N VAL A 68 24.17 -7.20 41.92
CA VAL A 68 24.55 -8.57 41.53
C VAL A 68 23.39 -9.30 40.86
N PHE A 69 22.17 -9.16 41.35
CA PHE A 69 20.99 -9.91 40.86
C PHE A 69 20.07 -9.09 40.00
N GLY A 70 20.27 -7.78 39.86
CA GLY A 70 19.45 -6.92 39.01
C GLY A 70 19.45 -7.38 37.54
N GLY A 71 18.25 -7.67 36.97
CA GLY A 71 18.14 -8.15 35.62
C GLY A 71 18.45 -9.62 35.35
N THR A 72 18.94 -10.38 36.37
CA THR A 72 19.26 -11.82 36.23
C THR A 72 18.02 -12.73 36.32
N GLY A 73 16.86 -12.21 36.74
CA GLY A 73 15.66 -12.98 37.02
C GLY A 73 15.70 -13.67 38.40
N ILE A 74 16.74 -13.41 39.21
CA ILE A 74 16.84 -13.87 40.58
C ILE A 74 16.29 -12.77 41.51
N LYS A 75 15.38 -13.13 42.38
CA LYS A 75 14.87 -12.30 43.46
C LYS A 75 15.50 -12.69 44.77
N TRP A 76 15.54 -11.76 45.69
CA TRP A 76 16.08 -11.98 47.02
C TRP A 76 15.15 -11.44 48.09
N GLU A 77 15.15 -12.10 49.21
CA GLU A 77 14.45 -11.69 50.45
C GLU A 77 15.41 -11.84 51.60
N ILE A 78 15.52 -10.80 52.42
CA ILE A 78 16.36 -10.85 53.65
C ILE A 78 15.45 -11.24 54.81
N LYS A 79 15.76 -12.36 55.49
CA LYS A 79 15.11 -12.82 56.72
C LYS A 79 16.17 -13.05 57.77
N ASP A 80 16.23 -12.13 58.72
CA ASP A 80 17.25 -12.11 59.80
C ASP A 80 18.67 -12.21 59.23
N GLU A 81 19.41 -13.26 59.47
CA GLU A 81 20.76 -13.53 58.94
C GLU A 81 20.79 -14.26 57.62
N TYR A 82 19.61 -14.54 57.03
CA TYR A 82 19.52 -15.30 55.77
C TYR A 82 19.10 -14.41 54.60
N VAL A 83 19.73 -14.61 53.47
CA VAL A 83 19.30 -14.08 52.19
C VAL A 83 18.79 -15.23 51.34
N LEU A 84 17.47 -15.24 51.09
CA LEU A 84 16.83 -16.26 50.25
C LEU A 84 16.89 -15.78 48.81
N LEU A 85 17.49 -16.59 47.92
CA LEU A 85 17.48 -16.37 46.49
C LEU A 85 16.52 -17.35 45.82
N PHE A 86 15.65 -16.84 44.96
CA PHE A 86 14.70 -17.67 44.21
C PHE A 86 14.49 -17.11 42.81
N ARG A 87 14.22 -17.99 41.83
CA ARG A 87 13.78 -17.55 40.50
C ARG A 87 12.35 -17.12 40.60
N GLN A 88 12.10 -15.90 40.07
CA GLN A 88 10.73 -15.49 39.88
C GLN A 88 10.20 -16.22 38.64
N ASN A 89 9.16 -17.01 38.79
CA ASN A 89 8.48 -17.61 37.67
C ASN A 89 7.95 -16.51 36.73
N LYS A 90 7.86 -16.83 35.44
CA LYS A 90 7.24 -15.94 34.47
C LYS A 90 6.11 -16.69 33.81
N TYR A 91 4.97 -16.04 33.74
CA TYR A 91 3.79 -16.58 33.10
C TYR A 91 3.34 -15.67 31.98
N THR A 92 2.63 -16.25 31.02
CA THR A 92 2.18 -15.53 29.85
C THR A 92 0.71 -15.24 29.93
N PHE A 93 0.35 -13.94 29.84
CA PHE A 93 -1.00 -13.51 29.55
C PHE A 93 -1.14 -13.30 28.05
N SER A 94 -2.06 -14.02 27.43
CA SER A 94 -2.33 -13.94 26.00
C SER A 94 -3.82 -13.90 25.71
N GLY A 95 -4.18 -13.48 24.51
CA GLY A 95 -5.57 -13.41 24.10
C GLY A 95 -5.82 -12.44 22.97
N TYR A 96 -7.05 -12.01 22.85
CA TYR A 96 -7.46 -11.05 21.83
C TYR A 96 -7.95 -9.75 22.45
N VAL A 97 -7.69 -8.64 21.75
CA VAL A 97 -8.37 -7.38 22.05
C VAL A 97 -9.42 -7.18 20.96
N CYS A 98 -10.65 -7.02 21.40
CA CYS A 98 -11.79 -6.83 20.52
C CYS A 98 -12.54 -5.54 20.88
N GLN A 99 -13.26 -4.99 19.93
CA GLN A 99 -14.29 -4.01 20.18
C GLN A 99 -15.48 -4.69 20.91
N ASP A 100 -16.33 -3.92 21.58
CA ASP A 100 -17.53 -4.44 22.27
C ASP A 100 -18.43 -5.28 21.36
N ASN A 101 -18.45 -4.98 20.06
CA ASN A 101 -19.21 -5.71 19.06
C ASN A 101 -18.61 -7.06 18.64
N GLY A 102 -17.43 -7.41 19.18
CA GLY A 102 -16.71 -8.66 18.90
C GLY A 102 -15.69 -8.57 17.76
N GLU A 103 -15.57 -7.46 17.07
CA GLU A 103 -14.56 -7.26 16.04
C GLU A 103 -13.16 -7.13 16.67
N SER A 104 -12.17 -7.85 16.12
CA SER A 104 -10.79 -7.80 16.62
C SER A 104 -10.14 -6.45 16.35
N LEU A 105 -9.37 -5.92 17.28
CA LEU A 105 -8.66 -4.65 17.15
C LEU A 105 -7.16 -4.86 16.91
N ILE A 106 -6.66 -4.22 15.86
CA ILE A 106 -5.28 -4.32 15.35
C ILE A 106 -4.44 -3.20 15.94
N ASN A 107 -3.17 -3.49 16.27
CA ASN A 107 -2.22 -2.49 16.79
C ASN A 107 -2.66 -1.85 18.15
N VAL A 108 -3.45 -2.53 18.95
CA VAL A 108 -3.81 -2.09 20.30
C VAL A 108 -2.62 -2.26 21.23
N THR A 109 -2.34 -1.26 22.04
CA THR A 109 -1.30 -1.32 23.05
C THR A 109 -1.79 -2.04 24.31
N VAL A 110 -1.09 -3.10 24.71
CA VAL A 110 -1.24 -3.79 26.01
C VAL A 110 0.04 -3.55 26.80
N TYR A 111 -0.04 -2.78 27.88
CA TYR A 111 1.11 -2.31 28.63
C TYR A 111 0.96 -2.59 30.12
N ASP A 112 1.95 -3.23 30.72
CA ASP A 112 2.00 -3.44 32.14
C ASP A 112 2.72 -2.29 32.86
N LYS A 113 2.00 -1.58 33.75
CA LYS A 113 2.54 -0.45 34.49
C LYS A 113 3.55 -0.92 35.56
N THR A 114 3.45 -2.16 36.05
CA THR A 114 4.28 -2.72 37.09
C THR A 114 5.70 -2.98 36.58
N THR A 115 5.84 -3.68 35.49
CA THR A 115 7.15 -4.03 34.87
C THR A 115 7.59 -3.06 33.80
N ARG A 116 6.74 -2.11 33.38
CA ARG A 116 6.98 -1.17 32.29
C ARG A 116 7.24 -1.87 30.93
N THR A 117 6.69 -3.05 30.76
CA THR A 117 6.76 -3.82 29.51
C THR A 117 5.43 -3.81 28.81
N GLY A 118 5.43 -3.95 27.49
CA GLY A 118 4.19 -3.97 26.74
C GLY A 118 4.33 -4.66 25.39
N THR A 119 3.19 -4.92 24.77
CA THR A 119 3.06 -5.56 23.47
C THR A 119 1.96 -4.90 22.67
N LEU A 120 1.96 -5.13 21.34
CA LEU A 120 0.87 -4.74 20.44
C LEU A 120 0.07 -5.96 20.05
N THR A 121 -1.23 -5.76 19.77
CA THR A 121 -2.00 -6.77 19.06
C THR A 121 -1.52 -6.85 17.60
N ASP A 122 -1.51 -8.06 17.08
CA ASP A 122 -1.18 -8.34 15.68
C ASP A 122 -2.35 -8.01 14.73
N GLU A 123 -2.22 -8.37 13.45
CA GLU A 123 -3.22 -8.12 12.39
C GLU A 123 -4.56 -8.84 12.63
N HIS A 124 -4.61 -9.72 13.61
CA HIS A 124 -5.79 -10.49 14.00
C HIS A 124 -6.35 -10.12 15.37
N GLY A 125 -5.71 -9.12 16.03
CA GLY A 125 -6.08 -8.68 17.37
C GLY A 125 -5.47 -9.52 18.49
N PHE A 126 -4.57 -10.46 18.17
CA PHE A 126 -3.92 -11.30 19.16
C PHE A 126 -2.76 -10.58 19.86
N PHE A 127 -2.66 -10.73 21.17
CA PHE A 127 -1.49 -10.29 21.97
C PHE A 127 -0.97 -11.42 22.84
N SER A 128 0.28 -11.33 23.23
CA SER A 128 0.90 -12.21 24.20
C SER A 128 1.96 -11.40 24.95
N ILE A 129 1.92 -11.40 26.27
CA ILE A 129 2.87 -10.72 27.14
C ILE A 129 3.28 -11.67 28.27
N THR A 130 4.60 -11.87 28.41
CA THR A 130 5.16 -12.71 29.47
C THR A 130 5.65 -11.83 30.62
N LEU A 131 5.09 -11.98 31.79
CA LEU A 131 5.31 -11.19 33.00
C LEU A 131 5.79 -12.06 34.15
N PRO A 132 6.47 -11.50 35.14
CA PRO A 132 6.80 -12.20 36.38
C PRO A 132 5.51 -12.66 37.11
N GLU A 133 5.63 -13.66 37.95
CA GLU A 133 4.57 -14.08 38.88
C GLU A 133 4.16 -12.93 39.81
N GLY A 134 2.84 -12.76 40.03
CA GLY A 134 2.30 -11.79 40.97
C GLY A 134 1.29 -10.81 40.37
N LYS A 135 1.07 -9.71 41.09
CA LYS A 135 0.07 -8.70 40.73
C LYS A 135 0.60 -7.71 39.69
N HIS A 136 -0.19 -7.53 38.65
CA HIS A 136 0.08 -6.63 37.53
C HIS A 136 -1.09 -5.69 37.28
N VAL A 137 -0.78 -4.48 36.78
CA VAL A 137 -1.77 -3.49 36.36
C VAL A 137 -1.59 -3.26 34.85
N LEU A 138 -2.41 -3.94 34.05
CA LEU A 138 -2.41 -3.84 32.62
C LEU A 138 -3.25 -2.66 32.17
N ARG A 139 -2.67 -1.83 31.30
CA ARG A 139 -3.34 -0.74 30.60
C ARG A 139 -3.49 -1.13 29.14
N VAL A 140 -4.73 -1.12 28.64
CA VAL A 140 -5.03 -1.42 27.25
C VAL A 140 -5.61 -0.18 26.59
N SER A 141 -4.96 0.32 25.56
CA SER A 141 -5.31 1.59 24.92
C SER A 141 -5.22 1.53 23.40
N TYR A 142 -6.18 2.19 22.76
CA TYR A 142 -6.26 2.35 21.31
C TYR A 142 -6.87 3.69 20.96
N ILE A 143 -6.45 4.29 19.83
CA ILE A 143 -6.96 5.61 19.39
C ILE A 143 -8.45 5.48 19.02
N GLY A 144 -9.28 6.36 19.59
CA GLY A 144 -10.73 6.35 19.36
C GLY A 144 -11.52 5.47 20.35
N TYR A 145 -10.84 4.83 21.30
CA TYR A 145 -11.44 3.93 22.29
C TYR A 145 -11.19 4.38 23.71
N GLU A 146 -12.10 3.99 24.63
CA GLU A 146 -11.91 4.17 26.06
C GLU A 146 -10.80 3.24 26.55
N GLU A 147 -9.91 3.75 27.40
CA GLU A 147 -8.84 2.97 27.99
C GLU A 147 -9.39 1.99 29.01
N VAL A 148 -8.91 0.75 28.96
CA VAL A 148 -9.22 -0.28 29.95
C VAL A 148 -8.00 -0.52 30.84
N VAL A 149 -8.19 -0.44 32.15
CA VAL A 149 -7.20 -0.83 33.16
C VAL A 149 -7.68 -2.14 33.77
N LYS A 150 -6.85 -3.18 33.68
CA LYS A 150 -7.15 -4.51 34.21
C LYS A 150 -6.08 -4.90 35.24
N GLU A 151 -6.52 -5.17 36.47
CA GLU A 151 -5.68 -5.80 37.47
C GLU A 151 -5.68 -7.32 37.27
N LEU A 152 -4.52 -7.92 37.33
CA LEU A 152 -4.28 -9.33 37.09
C LEU A 152 -3.30 -9.87 38.13
N ASP A 153 -3.65 -10.96 38.81
CA ASP A 153 -2.71 -11.74 39.63
C ASP A 153 -2.30 -12.99 38.84
N LEU A 154 -1.07 -12.97 38.33
CA LEU A 154 -0.57 -13.97 37.39
C LEU A 154 0.20 -15.07 38.11
N GLN A 155 -0.44 -16.24 38.30
CA GLN A 155 0.14 -17.42 38.95
C GLN A 155 0.32 -18.61 38.00
N SER A 156 -0.19 -18.50 36.79
CA SER A 156 -0.06 -19.47 35.69
C SER A 156 -0.28 -18.77 34.36
N ASP A 157 0.01 -19.45 33.25
CA ASP A 157 -0.34 -18.95 31.93
C ASP A 157 -1.86 -18.72 31.88
N TYR A 158 -2.26 -17.52 31.42
CA TYR A 158 -3.64 -17.07 31.40
C TYR A 158 -4.05 -16.63 30.01
N PHE A 159 -5.24 -17.06 29.57
CA PHE A 159 -5.86 -16.58 28.34
C PHE A 159 -7.09 -15.72 28.66
N GLY A 160 -7.27 -14.60 27.97
CA GLY A 160 -8.46 -13.78 28.15
C GLY A 160 -8.63 -12.74 27.06
N THR A 161 -9.88 -12.55 26.63
CA THR A 161 -10.26 -11.49 25.70
C THR A 161 -10.49 -10.18 26.46
N ILE A 162 -10.00 -9.09 25.89
CA ILE A 162 -10.20 -7.73 26.42
C ILE A 162 -11.10 -6.98 25.43
N TYR A 163 -12.16 -6.37 25.91
CA TYR A 163 -13.08 -5.59 25.12
C TYR A 163 -12.86 -4.10 25.34
N LEU A 164 -12.70 -3.34 24.26
CA LEU A 164 -12.62 -1.89 24.26
C LEU A 164 -13.92 -1.31 23.70
N LYS A 165 -14.37 -0.22 24.31
CA LYS A 165 -15.55 0.52 23.90
C LYS A 165 -15.13 1.76 23.14
N GLU A 166 -15.82 2.09 22.04
CA GLU A 166 -15.57 3.33 21.31
C GLU A 166 -15.82 4.55 22.20
N SER A 167 -14.89 5.49 22.20
CA SER A 167 -15.04 6.75 22.90
C SER A 167 -15.91 7.69 22.09
N THR A 168 -17.05 8.06 22.64
CA THR A 168 -17.94 9.10 22.07
C THR A 168 -17.34 10.49 22.20
N THR A 169 -16.34 10.67 23.04
CA THR A 169 -15.63 11.93 23.26
C THR A 169 -14.48 12.05 22.26
N ALA A 170 -14.78 12.48 21.08
CA ALA A 170 -13.79 12.74 20.04
C ALA A 170 -12.67 13.65 20.56
N LEU A 171 -11.45 13.11 20.71
CA LEU A 171 -10.19 13.85 20.79
C LEU A 171 -10.02 14.85 21.97
N ALA A 172 -10.62 14.61 23.12
CA ALA A 172 -10.20 15.31 24.33
C ALA A 172 -8.92 14.63 24.84
N GLY A 173 -7.82 15.37 24.80
CA GLY A 173 -6.53 15.13 25.42
C GLY A 173 -6.22 13.73 25.99
N VAL A 174 -5.98 12.76 25.12
CA VAL A 174 -5.38 11.51 25.59
C VAL A 174 -3.95 11.84 26.00
N GLU A 175 -3.71 11.86 27.29
CA GLU A 175 -2.37 11.86 27.84
C GLU A 175 -1.62 10.67 27.25
N VAL A 176 -0.55 10.97 26.50
CA VAL A 176 0.20 9.98 25.72
C VAL A 176 1.06 9.18 26.68
N THR A 177 0.49 8.12 27.25
CA THR A 177 1.24 7.12 27.97
C THR A 177 1.35 5.89 27.08
N ALA A 178 2.60 5.60 26.64
CA ALA A 178 3.06 4.36 26.01
C ALA A 178 2.12 3.75 24.93
N ASN A 179 1.85 4.44 23.85
CA ASN A 179 1.28 3.83 22.67
C ASN A 179 2.42 3.16 21.86
N LEU A 180 2.53 1.83 21.90
CA LEU A 180 3.57 1.07 21.20
C LEU A 180 3.44 1.11 19.67
N ASN A 181 2.30 1.53 19.14
CA ASN A 181 2.12 1.82 17.72
C ASN A 181 2.64 3.22 17.35
N ASP A 182 3.11 3.95 18.31
CA ASP A 182 3.77 5.21 18.14
C ASP A 182 5.08 5.05 17.34
N PRO A 183 5.35 5.90 16.36
CA PRO A 183 6.63 5.91 15.67
C PRO A 183 7.87 5.89 16.57
N LEU A 184 7.78 6.35 17.81
CA LEU A 184 8.91 6.27 18.76
C LEU A 184 9.25 4.83 19.20
N PHE A 185 8.29 3.90 19.15
CA PHE A 185 8.47 2.54 19.66
C PHE A 185 8.53 1.47 18.57
N THR A 186 8.22 1.78 17.32
CA THR A 186 8.37 0.85 16.19
C THR A 186 9.78 0.87 15.64
N THR A 187 10.26 -0.25 15.07
CA THR A 187 11.58 -0.36 14.45
C THR A 187 11.58 0.06 12.99
N GLN A 188 10.46 -0.14 12.27
CA GLN A 188 10.37 0.12 10.84
C GLN A 188 10.46 1.62 10.54
N THR A 189 11.27 1.97 9.53
CA THR A 189 11.24 3.28 8.89
C THR A 189 10.05 3.34 7.92
N GLY A 190 9.48 4.52 7.70
CA GLY A 190 8.50 4.75 6.65
C GLY A 190 7.19 3.95 6.77
N LYS A 191 6.85 3.41 7.93
CA LYS A 191 5.55 2.77 8.18
C LYS A 191 4.51 3.83 8.54
N VAL A 192 3.35 3.79 7.87
CA VAL A 192 2.16 4.59 8.20
C VAL A 192 0.95 3.67 8.30
N SER A 193 0.17 3.80 9.36
CA SER A 193 -1.08 3.04 9.55
C SER A 193 -2.28 3.98 9.50
N PHE A 194 -3.29 3.61 8.71
CA PHE A 194 -4.55 4.35 8.61
C PHE A 194 -5.66 3.56 9.28
N THR A 195 -6.38 4.22 10.17
CA THR A 195 -7.64 3.73 10.74
C THR A 195 -8.83 4.33 9.98
N PRO A 196 -10.05 3.76 10.11
CA PRO A 196 -11.24 4.32 9.48
C PRO A 196 -11.50 5.79 9.86
N GLU A 197 -11.23 6.17 11.11
CA GLU A 197 -11.39 7.55 11.59
C GLU A 197 -10.43 8.47 10.86
N LEU A 198 -9.17 8.07 10.66
CA LEU A 198 -8.18 8.86 9.95
C LEU A 198 -8.56 9.00 8.47
N LEU A 199 -8.93 7.91 7.79
CA LEU A 199 -9.36 7.93 6.39
C LEU A 199 -10.60 8.81 6.15
N ASN A 200 -11.59 8.75 7.05
CA ASN A 200 -12.80 9.54 6.96
C ASN A 200 -12.61 11.01 7.39
N THR A 201 -11.50 11.32 8.08
CA THR A 201 -11.18 12.69 8.50
C THR A 201 -10.25 13.41 7.53
N GLU A 202 -9.56 12.65 6.67
CA GLU A 202 -8.72 13.22 5.62
C GLU A 202 -9.55 13.79 4.47
N PHE A 203 -8.86 14.44 3.55
CA PHE A 203 -9.46 15.06 2.38
C PHE A 203 -10.21 14.02 1.51
N SER A 204 -11.44 14.38 1.14
CA SER A 204 -12.29 13.62 0.22
C SER A 204 -12.19 14.18 -1.20
N LEU A 205 -11.73 13.38 -2.16
CA LEU A 205 -11.76 13.77 -3.56
C LEU A 205 -13.21 13.76 -4.06
N LEU A 206 -13.69 14.90 -4.56
CA LEU A 206 -15.07 15.05 -5.06
C LEU A 206 -16.11 14.52 -4.05
N SER A 207 -15.90 14.85 -2.77
CA SER A 207 -16.75 14.44 -1.65
C SER A 207 -16.79 12.93 -1.36
N SER A 208 -15.85 12.15 -1.90
CA SER A 208 -15.69 10.72 -1.60
C SER A 208 -14.31 10.45 -0.98
N PRO A 209 -14.19 9.84 0.22
CA PRO A 209 -12.92 9.45 0.80
C PRO A 209 -12.24 8.39 -0.09
N ASP A 210 -10.92 8.50 -0.27
CA ASP A 210 -10.16 7.60 -1.12
C ASP A 210 -8.81 7.24 -0.49
N LEU A 211 -8.57 5.92 -0.29
CA LEU A 211 -7.38 5.40 0.35
C LEU A 211 -6.09 5.75 -0.40
N VAL A 212 -6.07 5.52 -1.73
CA VAL A 212 -4.84 5.76 -2.51
C VAL A 212 -4.53 7.25 -2.57
N LYS A 213 -5.55 8.11 -2.62
CA LYS A 213 -5.35 9.57 -2.55
C LYS A 213 -4.79 10.01 -1.21
N SER A 214 -5.23 9.41 -0.09
CA SER A 214 -4.64 9.66 1.22
C SER A 214 -3.16 9.25 1.27
N ILE A 215 -2.81 8.07 0.72
CA ILE A 215 -1.40 7.64 0.60
C ILE A 215 -0.59 8.58 -0.30
N GLN A 216 -1.17 9.08 -1.39
CA GLN A 216 -0.51 10.02 -2.29
C GLN A 216 -0.15 11.36 -1.62
N ASN A 217 -0.79 11.74 -0.51
CA ASN A 217 -0.46 12.95 0.26
C ASN A 217 0.73 12.78 1.21
N LEU A 218 1.19 11.55 1.43
CA LEU A 218 2.34 11.26 2.27
C LEU A 218 3.66 11.73 1.63
N PRO A 219 4.70 12.00 2.44
CA PRO A 219 6.03 12.28 1.92
C PRO A 219 6.62 11.03 1.25
N GLY A 220 7.43 11.23 0.19
CA GLY A 220 8.05 10.15 -0.59
C GLY A 220 7.14 9.47 -1.61
N VAL A 221 5.90 9.91 -1.72
CA VAL A 221 4.91 9.35 -2.63
C VAL A 221 4.53 10.36 -3.71
N SER A 222 4.62 10.01 -4.98
CA SER A 222 4.15 10.82 -6.11
C SER A 222 2.91 10.20 -6.75
N SER A 223 2.02 11.05 -7.29
CA SER A 223 0.72 10.62 -7.83
C SER A 223 0.66 10.52 -9.36
N GLY A 224 1.63 11.06 -10.07
CA GLY A 224 1.49 11.24 -11.52
C GLY A 224 0.52 12.37 -11.88
N THR A 225 -0.17 12.27 -13.01
CA THR A 225 -1.11 13.29 -13.50
C THR A 225 -2.48 13.22 -12.79
N GLU A 226 -3.35 14.21 -13.01
CA GLU A 226 -4.66 14.29 -12.31
C GLU A 226 -5.61 13.14 -12.64
N LEU A 227 -5.73 12.75 -13.91
CA LEU A 227 -6.66 11.72 -14.37
C LEU A 227 -5.99 10.34 -14.39
N LEU A 228 -4.77 10.26 -14.90
CA LEU A 228 -4.01 9.00 -15.01
C LEU A 228 -3.04 8.92 -13.85
N SER A 229 -3.61 8.68 -12.68
CA SER A 229 -2.92 8.74 -11.39
C SER A 229 -2.48 7.35 -10.96
N GLY A 230 -1.20 7.19 -10.66
CA GLY A 230 -0.61 5.97 -10.10
C GLY A 230 -0.08 6.21 -8.69
N LEU A 231 0.63 5.24 -8.17
CA LEU A 231 1.35 5.32 -6.91
C LEU A 231 2.85 5.10 -7.18
N TYR A 232 3.64 6.15 -7.00
CA TYR A 232 5.09 6.14 -7.27
C TYR A 232 5.82 6.42 -5.96
N VAL A 233 6.31 5.35 -5.32
CA VAL A 233 6.94 5.42 -3.99
C VAL A 233 8.44 5.32 -4.14
N HIS A 234 9.20 6.29 -3.57
CA HIS A 234 10.66 6.36 -3.64
C HIS A 234 11.19 6.14 -5.07
N GLY A 235 10.53 6.77 -6.05
CA GLY A 235 10.88 6.66 -7.48
C GLY A 235 10.58 5.31 -8.11
N GLY A 236 9.90 4.39 -7.40
CA GLY A 236 9.37 3.16 -7.96
C GLY A 236 8.16 3.41 -8.83
N ARG A 237 7.87 2.46 -9.73
CA ARG A 237 6.74 2.49 -10.64
C ARG A 237 5.47 1.95 -9.98
N ASN A 238 4.34 2.14 -10.61
CA ASN A 238 3.05 1.69 -10.10
C ASN A 238 2.99 0.16 -9.86
N ASP A 239 3.57 -0.63 -10.75
CA ASP A 239 3.63 -2.10 -10.67
C ASP A 239 4.63 -2.63 -9.63
N GLU A 240 5.46 -1.77 -9.07
CA GLU A 240 6.42 -2.10 -8.01
C GLU A 240 5.79 -2.03 -6.62
N ASN A 241 4.53 -1.61 -6.50
CA ASN A 241 3.79 -1.56 -5.23
C ASN A 241 2.97 -2.83 -5.04
N MET A 242 3.00 -3.38 -3.84
CA MET A 242 2.16 -4.51 -3.45
C MET A 242 0.88 -4.01 -2.81
N PHE A 243 -0.25 -4.38 -3.38
CA PHE A 243 -1.55 -4.16 -2.75
C PHE A 243 -2.11 -5.51 -2.30
N LEU A 244 -2.45 -5.60 -1.03
CA LEU A 244 -3.08 -6.77 -0.43
C LEU A 244 -4.46 -6.36 0.11
N LEU A 245 -5.46 -7.19 -0.14
CA LEU A 245 -6.78 -7.07 0.48
C LEU A 245 -7.07 -8.36 1.25
N ASP A 246 -7.14 -8.26 2.58
CA ASP A 246 -7.23 -9.41 3.48
C ASP A 246 -6.17 -10.50 3.17
N GLY A 247 -4.95 -10.07 2.83
CA GLY A 247 -3.83 -10.95 2.48
C GLY A 247 -3.81 -11.44 1.03
N THR A 248 -4.83 -11.17 0.21
CA THR A 248 -4.88 -11.56 -1.21
C THR A 248 -4.31 -10.45 -2.10
N PRO A 249 -3.42 -10.74 -3.07
CA PRO A 249 -2.86 -9.72 -3.94
C PRO A 249 -3.92 -9.11 -4.87
N LEU A 250 -3.84 -7.80 -5.08
CA LEU A 250 -4.59 -7.05 -6.08
C LEU A 250 -3.64 -6.41 -7.09
N TYR A 251 -3.98 -6.46 -8.38
CA TYR A 251 -3.10 -6.03 -9.46
C TYR A 251 -3.39 -4.63 -9.95
N GLN A 252 -4.62 -4.32 -10.28
CA GLN A 252 -5.03 -2.99 -10.73
C GLN A 252 -6.03 -2.41 -9.75
N VAL A 253 -5.58 -1.41 -9.01
CA VAL A 253 -6.33 -0.85 -7.86
C VAL A 253 -6.96 0.52 -8.17
N ASN A 254 -7.13 0.82 -9.46
CA ASN A 254 -7.58 2.13 -9.92
C ASN A 254 -8.79 2.02 -10.82
N HIS A 255 -9.76 2.92 -10.59
CA HIS A 255 -10.87 3.20 -11.48
C HIS A 255 -10.63 4.49 -12.26
N LEU A 256 -11.17 4.57 -13.46
CA LEU A 256 -11.08 5.73 -14.33
C LEU A 256 -9.65 6.30 -14.41
N GLY A 257 -8.67 5.42 -14.74
CA GLY A 257 -7.27 5.80 -14.87
C GLY A 257 -6.60 6.29 -13.58
N GLY A 258 -7.19 6.05 -12.40
CA GLY A 258 -6.64 6.44 -11.11
C GLY A 258 -7.29 7.69 -10.50
N LEU A 259 -8.42 8.14 -11.02
CA LEU A 259 -9.23 9.18 -10.38
C LEU A 259 -9.78 8.67 -9.04
N PHE A 260 -10.21 7.40 -8.99
CA PHE A 260 -10.64 6.71 -7.78
C PHE A 260 -9.83 5.44 -7.54
N SER A 261 -9.62 5.07 -6.28
CA SER A 261 -9.07 3.76 -5.94
C SER A 261 -10.15 2.69 -5.91
N ALA A 262 -9.72 1.44 -6.02
CA ALA A 262 -10.57 0.25 -5.94
C ALA A 262 -11.01 -0.10 -4.50
N PHE A 263 -10.65 0.73 -3.52
CA PHE A 263 -10.96 0.49 -2.11
C PHE A 263 -12.17 1.32 -1.65
N ASN A 264 -13.24 0.64 -1.28
CA ASN A 264 -14.37 1.27 -0.59
C ASN A 264 -14.00 1.50 0.88
N THR A 265 -13.78 2.74 1.29
CA THR A 265 -13.34 3.10 2.64
C THR A 265 -14.34 2.74 3.74
N ASP A 266 -15.63 2.57 3.41
CA ASP A 266 -16.66 2.23 4.40
C ASP A 266 -16.51 0.79 4.93
N VAL A 267 -15.86 -0.12 4.15
CA VAL A 267 -15.58 -1.49 4.56
C VAL A 267 -14.14 -1.70 5.05
N VAL A 268 -13.29 -0.69 4.99
CA VAL A 268 -11.90 -0.78 5.45
C VAL A 268 -11.85 -0.70 6.97
N LYS A 269 -11.07 -1.60 7.58
CA LYS A 269 -10.80 -1.67 9.02
C LYS A 269 -9.46 -1.06 9.38
N ASN A 270 -8.43 -1.40 8.63
CA ASN A 270 -7.06 -0.92 8.85
C ASN A 270 -6.27 -0.98 7.55
N VAL A 271 -5.31 -0.08 7.40
CA VAL A 271 -4.34 -0.12 6.32
C VAL A 271 -2.95 0.13 6.87
N ASP A 272 -2.04 -0.80 6.61
CA ASP A 272 -0.63 -0.62 6.87
C ASP A 272 0.09 -0.33 5.55
N PHE A 273 0.72 0.84 5.47
CA PHE A 273 1.54 1.25 4.34
C PHE A 273 3.01 1.29 4.73
N TYR A 274 3.84 0.60 3.96
CA TYR A 274 5.29 0.57 4.11
C TYR A 274 5.95 1.15 2.87
N LYS A 275 6.73 2.21 3.01
CA LYS A 275 7.56 2.82 1.93
C LYS A 275 9.05 2.48 2.08
N SER A 276 9.45 2.00 3.28
CA SER A 276 10.79 1.51 3.61
C SER A 276 10.70 0.57 4.82
N GLY A 277 11.82 -0.05 5.24
CA GLY A 277 11.86 -0.90 6.43
C GLY A 277 10.86 -2.07 6.39
N PHE A 278 10.76 -2.75 5.24
CA PHE A 278 9.75 -3.79 5.01
C PHE A 278 9.96 -5.00 5.92
N PRO A 279 8.92 -5.49 6.63
CA PRO A 279 8.97 -6.78 7.31
C PRO A 279 9.26 -7.94 6.35
N ALA A 280 9.92 -9.00 6.84
CA ALA A 280 10.32 -10.14 5.99
C ALA A 280 9.15 -10.94 5.44
N ARG A 281 7.96 -10.83 6.02
CA ARG A 281 6.74 -11.49 5.55
C ARG A 281 6.23 -11.02 4.18
N TYR A 282 6.66 -9.85 3.71
CA TYR A 282 6.25 -9.31 2.42
C TYR A 282 7.33 -9.52 1.37
N GLY A 283 6.98 -9.95 0.17
CA GLY A 283 7.88 -10.17 -0.97
C GLY A 283 7.16 -9.98 -2.30
N GLY A 284 7.89 -10.08 -3.43
CA GLY A 284 7.32 -10.06 -4.77
C GLY A 284 7.06 -8.68 -5.38
N ARG A 285 7.35 -7.56 -4.66
CA ARG A 285 7.31 -6.19 -5.16
C ARG A 285 8.49 -5.40 -4.60
N THR A 286 8.86 -4.30 -5.23
CA THR A 286 10.15 -3.64 -4.98
C THR A 286 10.08 -2.23 -4.42
N ALA A 287 8.89 -1.57 -4.39
CA ALA A 287 8.80 -0.17 -3.98
C ALA A 287 8.01 0.08 -2.70
N SER A 288 6.84 -0.52 -2.54
CA SER A 288 6.03 -0.35 -1.34
C SER A 288 5.08 -1.53 -1.09
N VAL A 289 4.53 -1.58 0.12
CA VAL A 289 3.48 -2.54 0.51
C VAL A 289 2.32 -1.80 1.12
N ILE A 290 1.12 -2.07 0.62
CA ILE A 290 -0.16 -1.57 1.12
C ILE A 290 -1.01 -2.78 1.52
N ASP A 291 -1.10 -3.05 2.82
CA ASP A 291 -1.89 -4.16 3.38
C ASP A 291 -3.21 -3.62 3.93
N VAL A 292 -4.31 -3.90 3.23
CA VAL A 292 -5.66 -3.44 3.55
C VAL A 292 -6.44 -4.57 4.19
N ARG A 293 -6.98 -4.32 5.36
CA ARG A 293 -7.84 -5.24 6.09
C ARG A 293 -9.28 -4.72 6.08
N THR A 294 -10.23 -5.59 5.79
CA THR A 294 -11.64 -5.26 5.80
C THR A 294 -12.30 -5.62 7.13
N LYS A 295 -13.41 -4.95 7.44
CA LYS A 295 -14.22 -5.19 8.62
C LYS A 295 -14.71 -6.64 8.70
N GLU A 296 -14.72 -7.20 9.90
CA GLU A 296 -15.24 -8.55 10.17
C GLU A 296 -16.77 -8.56 10.33
N GLY A 297 -17.35 -7.38 10.57
CA GLY A 297 -18.77 -7.21 10.84
C GLY A 297 -19.11 -7.32 12.33
N ASP A 298 -20.18 -6.65 12.73
CA ASP A 298 -20.69 -6.64 14.11
C ASP A 298 -21.35 -7.99 14.46
N MET A 299 -20.97 -8.59 15.58
CA MET A 299 -21.55 -9.86 16.04
C MET A 299 -22.79 -9.68 16.92
N LYS A 300 -23.19 -8.45 17.26
CA LYS A 300 -24.27 -8.17 18.21
C LYS A 300 -25.41 -7.39 17.61
N GLU A 301 -25.14 -6.38 16.77
CA GLU A 301 -26.11 -5.44 16.25
C GLU A 301 -25.94 -5.22 14.74
N TYR A 302 -26.97 -4.71 14.09
CA TYR A 302 -26.92 -4.37 12.67
C TYR A 302 -26.59 -2.89 12.52
N HIS A 303 -25.61 -2.61 11.68
CA HIS A 303 -25.17 -1.27 11.32
C HIS A 303 -25.07 -1.11 9.82
N GLY A 304 -25.28 0.11 9.35
CA GLY A 304 -25.13 0.38 7.94
C GLY A 304 -24.76 1.83 7.66
N THR A 305 -24.14 2.00 6.51
CA THR A 305 -23.79 3.31 5.95
C THR A 305 -24.31 3.40 4.52
N PHE A 306 -25.04 4.44 4.21
CA PHE A 306 -25.45 4.80 2.86
C PHE A 306 -24.88 6.16 2.52
N SER A 307 -24.16 6.27 1.41
CA SER A 307 -23.59 7.53 0.93
C SER A 307 -23.93 7.74 -0.54
N ILE A 308 -24.28 8.97 -0.88
CA ILE A 308 -24.49 9.41 -2.24
C ILE A 308 -23.67 10.68 -2.48
N GLY A 309 -22.79 10.66 -3.45
CA GLY A 309 -21.91 11.77 -3.86
C GLY A 309 -22.16 12.20 -5.30
N LEU A 310 -21.33 13.13 -5.76
CA LEU A 310 -21.45 13.66 -7.13
C LEU A 310 -21.26 12.59 -8.20
N LEU A 311 -20.29 11.70 -8.02
CA LEU A 311 -19.89 10.72 -9.04
C LEU A 311 -20.18 9.27 -8.67
N ASP A 312 -20.40 8.96 -7.39
CA ASP A 312 -20.60 7.59 -6.90
C ASP A 312 -21.61 7.50 -5.76
N GLY A 313 -22.14 6.30 -5.57
CA GLY A 313 -22.91 5.89 -4.41
C GLY A 313 -22.31 4.69 -3.75
N ARG A 314 -22.39 4.66 -2.42
CA ARG A 314 -21.82 3.62 -1.57
C ARG A 314 -22.87 3.15 -0.60
N PHE A 315 -22.85 1.85 -0.36
CA PHE A 315 -23.67 1.17 0.63
C PHE A 315 -22.78 0.19 1.39
N GLN A 316 -22.89 0.19 2.70
CA GLN A 316 -22.24 -0.77 3.58
C GLN A 316 -23.28 -1.24 4.60
N PHE A 317 -23.29 -2.54 4.88
CA PHE A 317 -24.19 -3.15 5.85
C PHE A 317 -23.50 -4.32 6.54
N GLU A 318 -23.58 -4.37 7.86
CA GLU A 318 -22.95 -5.41 8.66
C GLU A 318 -23.84 -5.80 9.84
N GLY A 319 -23.62 -7.00 10.38
CA GLY A 319 -24.38 -7.49 11.51
C GLY A 319 -24.21 -8.97 11.76
N PRO A 320 -24.88 -9.50 12.79
CA PRO A 320 -24.85 -10.91 13.16
C PRO A 320 -25.66 -11.77 12.19
N VAL A 321 -25.07 -12.89 11.73
CA VAL A 321 -25.81 -14.03 11.18
C VAL A 321 -26.24 -14.96 12.33
N ILE A 322 -25.30 -15.21 13.25
CA ILE A 322 -25.54 -15.90 14.52
C ILE A 322 -24.93 -15.02 15.60
N LYS A 323 -25.76 -14.51 16.49
CA LYS A 323 -25.32 -13.59 17.54
C LYS A 323 -24.14 -14.15 18.32
N ASP A 324 -23.13 -13.32 18.57
CA ASP A 324 -21.87 -13.62 19.27
C ASP A 324 -20.97 -14.69 18.60
N LYS A 325 -21.37 -15.24 17.44
CA LYS A 325 -20.61 -16.32 16.77
C LYS A 325 -20.30 -16.02 15.31
N THR A 326 -21.24 -15.51 14.54
CA THR A 326 -21.09 -15.32 13.10
C THR A 326 -21.54 -13.94 12.69
N SER A 327 -20.65 -13.17 12.12
CA SER A 327 -20.97 -11.86 11.56
C SER A 327 -20.76 -11.85 10.04
N PHE A 328 -21.37 -10.86 9.40
CA PHE A 328 -21.09 -10.51 8.01
C PHE A 328 -20.83 -9.01 7.87
N SER A 329 -20.03 -8.67 6.88
CA SER A 329 -19.84 -7.31 6.39
C SER A 329 -20.01 -7.32 4.86
N PHE A 330 -20.86 -6.44 4.36
CA PHE A 330 -21.12 -6.28 2.94
C PHE A 330 -20.98 -4.81 2.56
N GLY A 331 -20.29 -4.55 1.45
CA GLY A 331 -20.15 -3.20 0.91
C GLY A 331 -20.28 -3.22 -0.61
N MET A 332 -20.92 -2.19 -1.14
CA MET A 332 -21.07 -1.96 -2.57
C MET A 332 -20.81 -0.50 -2.89
N ARG A 333 -20.10 -0.26 -3.98
CA ARG A 333 -19.92 1.09 -4.55
C ARG A 333 -20.17 1.02 -6.06
N ARG A 334 -20.83 2.05 -6.62
CA ARG A 334 -21.04 2.22 -8.06
C ARG A 334 -20.90 3.69 -8.44
N SER A 335 -20.21 3.95 -9.54
CA SER A 335 -20.25 5.28 -10.16
C SER A 335 -21.45 5.38 -11.09
N TRP A 336 -21.97 6.59 -11.27
CA TRP A 336 -23.04 6.92 -12.22
C TRP A 336 -22.61 7.96 -13.27
N MET A 337 -21.34 7.95 -13.65
CA MET A 337 -20.85 8.82 -14.70
C MET A 337 -21.54 8.56 -16.04
N ASP A 338 -21.96 7.33 -16.31
CA ASP A 338 -22.78 6.96 -17.48
C ASP A 338 -24.14 7.70 -17.50
N LEU A 339 -24.75 7.92 -16.35
CA LEU A 339 -26.00 8.67 -16.21
C LEU A 339 -25.79 10.15 -16.40
N LEU A 340 -24.66 10.71 -15.93
CA LEU A 340 -24.36 12.14 -16.03
C LEU A 340 -23.89 12.52 -17.44
N THR A 341 -23.07 11.66 -18.09
CA THR A 341 -22.52 11.95 -19.42
C THR A 341 -23.56 11.80 -20.53
N THR A 342 -24.56 10.93 -20.40
CA THR A 342 -25.57 10.68 -21.42
C THR A 342 -26.37 11.95 -21.81
N PRO A 343 -26.96 12.73 -20.88
CA PRO A 343 -27.69 13.95 -21.25
C PRO A 343 -26.75 15.04 -21.78
N VAL A 344 -25.53 15.15 -21.25
CA VAL A 344 -24.54 16.12 -21.72
C VAL A 344 -24.16 15.86 -23.18
N LEU A 345 -23.87 14.62 -23.53
CA LEU A 345 -23.54 14.23 -24.89
C LEU A 345 -24.77 14.34 -25.82
N TRP A 346 -25.97 14.08 -25.34
CA TRP A 346 -27.18 14.29 -26.12
C TRP A 346 -27.37 15.76 -26.50
N ILE A 347 -27.09 16.70 -25.58
CA ILE A 347 -27.12 18.15 -25.88
C ILE A 347 -25.97 18.50 -26.84
N ALA A 348 -24.74 18.03 -26.59
CA ALA A 348 -23.58 18.33 -27.42
C ALA A 348 -23.75 17.81 -28.87
N ASN A 349 -24.32 16.61 -29.06
CA ASN A 349 -24.58 16.06 -30.39
C ASN A 349 -25.56 16.89 -31.23
N ARG A 350 -26.38 17.75 -30.61
CA ARG A 350 -27.25 18.67 -31.37
C ARG A 350 -26.47 19.81 -32.06
N SER A 351 -25.25 20.07 -31.58
CA SER A 351 -24.37 21.09 -32.14
C SER A 351 -23.47 20.53 -33.27
N PHE A 352 -23.44 19.23 -33.49
CA PHE A 352 -22.70 18.59 -34.55
C PHE A 352 -23.65 18.20 -35.70
N SER A 353 -23.29 18.57 -36.89
CA SER A 353 -24.05 18.22 -38.12
C SER A 353 -23.69 16.86 -38.71
N ASP A 354 -22.43 16.47 -38.53
CA ASP A 354 -21.77 15.35 -39.16
C ASP A 354 -21.28 14.27 -38.17
N LYS A 355 -21.49 14.49 -36.86
CA LYS A 355 -20.89 13.64 -35.85
C LYS A 355 -21.88 13.32 -34.74
N ASN A 356 -21.90 12.04 -34.32
CA ASN A 356 -22.66 11.58 -33.16
C ASN A 356 -21.77 10.80 -32.20
N ILE A 357 -21.64 11.29 -30.97
CA ILE A 357 -20.76 10.71 -29.94
C ILE A 357 -21.62 10.11 -28.83
N LYS A 358 -21.42 8.83 -28.52
CA LYS A 358 -22.04 8.13 -27.40
C LYS A 358 -20.94 7.49 -26.53
N THR A 359 -20.64 8.10 -25.40
CA THR A 359 -19.63 7.60 -24.46
C THR A 359 -20.28 7.31 -23.12
N ARG A 360 -20.02 6.14 -22.56
CA ARG A 360 -20.48 5.70 -21.26
C ARG A 360 -19.32 5.11 -20.47
N TYR A 361 -19.24 5.48 -19.20
CA TYR A 361 -18.31 4.91 -18.26
C TYR A 361 -19.02 4.66 -16.93
N ALA A 362 -18.81 3.49 -16.36
CA ALA A 362 -19.22 3.16 -15.00
C ALA A 362 -18.26 2.15 -14.38
N PHE A 363 -18.10 2.20 -13.07
CA PHE A 363 -17.46 1.15 -12.32
C PHE A 363 -18.33 0.69 -11.15
N HIS A 364 -18.03 -0.50 -10.64
CA HIS A 364 -18.60 -1.00 -9.39
C HIS A 364 -17.58 -1.83 -8.63
N ASP A 365 -17.69 -1.75 -7.29
CA ASP A 365 -16.98 -2.56 -6.32
C ASP A 365 -17.98 -3.27 -5.42
N ILE A 366 -17.71 -4.53 -5.13
CA ILE A 366 -18.45 -5.34 -4.17
C ILE A 366 -17.45 -5.99 -3.23
N ASN A 367 -17.68 -5.83 -1.95
CA ASN A 367 -16.95 -6.48 -0.87
C ASN A 367 -17.94 -7.28 -0.05
N ALA A 368 -17.60 -8.51 0.28
CA ALA A 368 -18.39 -9.35 1.18
C ALA A 368 -17.45 -10.17 2.06
N LYS A 369 -17.69 -10.19 3.36
CA LYS A 369 -16.94 -10.99 4.31
C LYS A 369 -17.89 -11.64 5.30
N ILE A 370 -17.63 -12.90 5.60
CA ILE A 370 -18.32 -13.65 6.66
C ILE A 370 -17.24 -14.14 7.60
N THR A 371 -17.42 -13.90 8.89
CA THR A 371 -16.51 -14.34 9.94
C THR A 371 -17.25 -15.21 10.93
N HIS A 372 -16.75 -16.43 11.17
CA HIS A 372 -17.27 -17.35 12.16
C HIS A 372 -16.24 -17.57 13.28
N ARG A 373 -16.65 -17.37 14.50
CA ARG A 373 -15.88 -17.64 15.72
C ARG A 373 -16.27 -18.99 16.28
N PHE A 374 -15.38 -19.98 16.18
CA PHE A 374 -15.58 -21.30 16.80
C PHE A 374 -15.40 -21.25 18.31
N SER A 375 -14.44 -20.46 18.77
CA SER A 375 -14.10 -20.18 20.17
C SER A 375 -13.43 -18.82 20.28
N ASP A 376 -13.14 -18.39 21.51
CA ASP A 376 -12.48 -17.10 21.75
C ASP A 376 -11.08 -17.03 21.11
N TRP A 377 -10.45 -18.16 20.80
CA TRP A 377 -9.10 -18.26 20.22
C TRP A 377 -9.07 -18.87 18.82
N ASN A 378 -10.23 -19.05 18.15
CA ASN A 378 -10.27 -19.74 16.85
C ASN A 378 -11.38 -19.16 15.98
N LYS A 379 -10.99 -18.58 14.85
CA LYS A 379 -11.93 -17.99 13.90
C LYS A 379 -11.57 -18.33 12.44
N LEU A 380 -12.59 -18.37 11.60
CA LEU A 380 -12.49 -18.55 10.16
C LEU A 380 -13.24 -17.42 9.48
N SER A 381 -12.65 -16.83 8.45
CA SER A 381 -13.30 -15.81 7.64
C SER A 381 -13.18 -16.12 6.15
N LEU A 382 -14.25 -15.88 5.40
CA LEU A 382 -14.30 -15.91 3.95
C LEU A 382 -14.52 -14.49 3.47
N SER A 383 -13.61 -13.98 2.63
CA SER A 383 -13.70 -12.66 2.01
C SER A 383 -13.79 -12.78 0.49
N VAL A 384 -14.64 -11.98 -0.12
CA VAL A 384 -14.82 -11.88 -1.58
C VAL A 384 -14.81 -10.42 -1.96
N TYR A 385 -14.00 -10.09 -2.94
CA TYR A 385 -13.95 -8.76 -3.54
C TYR A 385 -14.06 -8.86 -5.06
N SER A 386 -14.89 -8.02 -5.65
CA SER A 386 -15.04 -7.90 -7.10
C SER A 386 -15.12 -6.44 -7.50
N ALA A 387 -14.21 -6.02 -8.37
CA ALA A 387 -14.21 -4.69 -8.98
C ALA A 387 -14.29 -4.82 -10.49
N ARG A 388 -15.06 -3.95 -11.13
CA ARG A 388 -15.18 -3.92 -12.58
C ARG A 388 -15.45 -2.52 -13.10
N ASP A 389 -14.70 -2.16 -14.13
CA ASP A 389 -14.88 -0.95 -14.94
C ASP A 389 -15.38 -1.31 -16.32
N LEU A 390 -16.23 -0.46 -16.86
CA LEU A 390 -16.77 -0.56 -18.20
C LEU A 390 -16.70 0.80 -18.88
N PHE A 391 -15.90 0.90 -19.94
CA PHE A 391 -15.86 2.05 -20.83
C PHE A 391 -16.32 1.65 -22.22
N LYS A 392 -17.29 2.34 -22.75
CA LYS A 392 -17.78 2.17 -24.13
C LYS A 392 -17.91 3.54 -24.78
N SER A 393 -17.24 3.73 -25.92
CA SER A 393 -17.37 4.93 -26.74
C SER A 393 -17.69 4.53 -28.18
N ARG A 394 -18.70 5.14 -28.75
CA ARG A 394 -19.09 5.01 -30.16
C ARG A 394 -19.12 6.40 -30.76
N VAL A 395 -18.35 6.59 -31.81
CA VAL A 395 -18.32 7.82 -32.62
C VAL A 395 -18.76 7.44 -34.00
N LEU A 396 -19.84 8.03 -34.45
CA LEU A 396 -20.32 7.95 -35.82
C LEU A 396 -20.05 9.30 -36.47
N GLN A 397 -19.37 9.30 -37.62
CA GLN A 397 -19.09 10.46 -38.47
C GLN A 397 -19.66 10.20 -39.83
N GLN A 398 -20.30 11.20 -40.43
CA GLN A 398 -20.92 11.11 -41.75
C GLN A 398 -20.42 12.24 -42.59
N PHE A 399 -19.92 11.93 -43.78
CA PHE A 399 -19.45 12.88 -44.76
C PHE A 399 -20.37 12.78 -45.96
N PRO A 400 -21.06 13.87 -46.35
CA PRO A 400 -21.97 13.87 -47.50
C PRO A 400 -21.19 13.67 -48.81
N GLU A 401 -21.90 13.19 -49.83
CA GLU A 401 -21.39 13.16 -51.19
C GLU A 401 -20.86 14.52 -51.62
N GLY A 402 -19.69 14.54 -52.26
CA GLY A 402 -18.99 15.79 -52.66
C GLY A 402 -18.08 16.39 -51.61
N TYR A 403 -18.05 15.90 -50.35
CA TYR A 403 -17.12 16.35 -49.33
C TYR A 403 -15.67 15.98 -49.73
N MET A 404 -14.75 16.96 -49.79
CA MET A 404 -13.36 16.79 -50.26
C MET A 404 -13.20 16.03 -51.57
N PHE A 405 -14.16 16.21 -52.55
CA PHE A 405 -14.19 15.55 -53.86
C PHE A 405 -14.53 14.05 -53.82
N GLN A 406 -15.07 13.55 -52.72
CA GLN A 406 -15.52 12.16 -52.64
C GLN A 406 -16.78 11.93 -53.47
N LYS A 407 -16.79 10.78 -54.20
CA LYS A 407 -17.92 10.38 -55.05
C LYS A 407 -19.12 9.84 -54.26
N TYR A 408 -18.87 9.35 -53.06
CA TYR A 408 -19.84 8.62 -52.25
C TYR A 408 -20.07 9.31 -50.90
N GLU A 409 -21.24 9.11 -50.29
CA GLU A 409 -21.44 9.41 -48.90
C GLU A 409 -20.64 8.41 -48.05
N GLU A 410 -19.81 8.90 -47.13
CA GLU A 410 -19.00 8.06 -46.22
C GLU A 410 -19.60 8.08 -44.82
N ARG A 411 -19.71 6.90 -44.22
CA ARG A 411 -20.11 6.70 -42.84
C ARG A 411 -18.99 5.94 -42.11
N ASP A 412 -18.33 6.61 -41.18
CA ASP A 412 -17.26 6.05 -40.35
C ASP A 412 -17.80 5.86 -38.93
N GLU A 413 -17.86 4.60 -38.46
CA GLU A 413 -18.28 4.22 -37.13
C GLU A 413 -17.12 3.61 -36.35
N ASN A 414 -16.64 4.30 -35.34
CA ASN A 414 -15.59 3.85 -34.47
C ASN A 414 -16.17 3.48 -33.10
N THR A 415 -16.03 2.23 -32.67
CA THR A 415 -16.47 1.74 -31.37
C THR A 415 -15.31 1.19 -30.56
N PHE A 416 -15.09 1.80 -29.39
CA PHE A 416 -14.16 1.33 -28.37
C PHE A 416 -14.94 0.71 -27.22
N HIS A 417 -14.51 -0.48 -26.77
CA HIS A 417 -15.04 -1.13 -25.59
C HIS A 417 -13.89 -1.65 -24.75
N ILE A 418 -13.74 -1.10 -23.56
CA ILE A 418 -12.71 -1.49 -22.60
C ILE A 418 -13.38 -1.95 -21.32
N ARG A 419 -12.95 -3.08 -20.80
CA ARG A 419 -13.42 -3.66 -19.55
C ARG A 419 -12.22 -4.18 -18.77
N TRP A 420 -12.11 -3.77 -17.51
CA TRP A 420 -11.05 -4.25 -16.64
C TRP A 420 -11.55 -4.40 -15.20
N GLY A 421 -10.77 -5.08 -14.37
CA GLY A 421 -11.10 -5.24 -12.95
C GLY A 421 -10.40 -6.41 -12.29
N ASN A 422 -10.76 -6.62 -11.03
CA ASN A 422 -10.24 -7.68 -10.18
C ASN A 422 -11.35 -8.56 -9.63
N LEU A 423 -10.99 -9.80 -9.33
CA LEU A 423 -11.72 -10.70 -8.45
C LEU A 423 -10.74 -11.27 -7.43
N SER A 424 -11.06 -11.19 -6.15
CA SER A 424 -10.27 -11.73 -5.06
C SER A 424 -11.15 -12.54 -4.13
N VAL A 425 -10.69 -13.74 -3.77
CA VAL A 425 -11.33 -14.62 -2.79
C VAL A 425 -10.29 -15.10 -1.80
N GLY A 426 -10.55 -14.91 -0.52
CA GLY A 426 -9.67 -15.32 0.56
C GLY A 426 -10.42 -16.12 1.62
N LEU A 427 -9.93 -17.31 1.95
CA LEU A 427 -10.36 -18.08 3.12
C LEU A 427 -9.25 -18.03 4.15
N ASN A 428 -9.52 -17.45 5.29
CA ASN A 428 -8.52 -17.15 6.32
C ASN A 428 -8.91 -17.81 7.64
N TRP A 429 -8.07 -18.72 8.12
CA TRP A 429 -8.13 -19.29 9.45
C TRP A 429 -7.11 -18.59 10.34
N ASN A 430 -7.54 -18.14 11.52
CA ASN A 430 -6.68 -17.58 12.56
C ASN A 430 -6.93 -18.29 13.88
N GLY A 431 -5.87 -18.70 14.55
CA GLY A 431 -6.01 -19.41 15.80
C GLY A 431 -4.78 -19.27 16.71
N GLN A 432 -5.02 -19.30 17.99
CA GLN A 432 -4.00 -19.44 18.99
C GLN A 432 -3.72 -20.93 19.23
N LEU A 433 -2.46 -21.34 19.10
CA LEU A 433 -2.02 -22.72 19.26
C LEU A 433 -1.51 -22.99 20.68
N THR A 434 -0.79 -22.02 21.24
CA THR A 434 -0.32 -22.02 22.63
C THR A 434 -0.36 -20.59 23.20
N PRO A 435 -0.18 -20.35 24.49
CA PRO A 435 -0.11 -18.99 25.06
C PRO A 435 0.92 -18.08 24.38
N LYS A 436 1.96 -18.65 23.78
CA LYS A 436 3.07 -17.94 23.13
C LYS A 436 3.07 -18.03 21.60
N LEU A 437 2.19 -18.86 21.01
CA LEU A 437 2.18 -19.16 19.57
C LEU A 437 0.79 -18.98 18.99
N SER A 438 0.67 -18.11 18.01
CA SER A 438 -0.51 -17.98 17.15
C SER A 438 -0.17 -18.37 15.72
N GLY A 439 -1.18 -18.81 14.97
CA GLY A 439 -1.07 -19.20 13.57
C GLY A 439 -2.15 -18.57 12.73
N ASN A 440 -1.78 -18.21 11.50
CA ASN A 440 -2.68 -17.77 10.46
C ASN A 440 -2.45 -18.57 9.19
N VAL A 441 -3.51 -19.09 8.59
CA VAL A 441 -3.46 -19.81 7.33
C VAL A 441 -4.51 -19.24 6.40
N SER A 442 -4.09 -18.81 5.22
CA SER A 442 -4.96 -18.24 4.20
C SER A 442 -4.84 -19.04 2.91
N LEU A 443 -5.98 -19.38 2.30
CA LEU A 443 -6.08 -19.81 0.91
C LEU A 443 -6.54 -18.62 0.09
N VAL A 444 -5.86 -18.35 -1.01
CA VAL A 444 -6.09 -17.14 -1.81
C VAL A 444 -6.30 -17.47 -3.28
N TYR A 445 -7.26 -16.77 -3.88
CA TYR A 445 -7.45 -16.69 -5.32
C TYR A 445 -7.55 -15.24 -5.73
N ALA A 446 -6.77 -14.83 -6.73
CA ALA A 446 -6.85 -13.50 -7.30
C ALA A 446 -6.88 -13.57 -8.82
N ARG A 447 -7.70 -12.75 -9.45
CA ARG A 447 -7.74 -12.57 -10.91
C ARG A 447 -7.73 -11.08 -11.21
N ASN A 448 -6.87 -10.68 -12.14
CA ASN A 448 -6.98 -9.40 -12.83
C ASN A 448 -7.32 -9.66 -14.30
N LEU A 449 -8.19 -8.84 -14.85
CA LEU A 449 -8.69 -8.91 -16.21
C LEU A 449 -8.58 -7.56 -16.87
N ALA A 450 -8.06 -7.52 -18.08
CA ALA A 450 -8.14 -6.40 -19.00
C ALA A 450 -8.63 -6.87 -20.37
N LYS A 451 -9.73 -6.32 -20.86
CA LYS A 451 -10.27 -6.62 -22.19
C LYS A 451 -10.45 -5.32 -22.96
N TYR A 452 -9.86 -5.26 -24.11
CA TYR A 452 -9.99 -4.17 -25.08
C TYR A 452 -10.61 -4.69 -26.38
N SER A 453 -11.50 -3.94 -26.96
CA SER A 453 -12.06 -4.22 -28.29
C SER A 453 -12.25 -2.89 -29.04
N PHE A 454 -11.74 -2.84 -30.24
CA PHE A 454 -11.89 -1.75 -31.18
C PHE A 454 -12.56 -2.27 -32.45
N LEU A 455 -13.60 -1.59 -32.91
CA LEU A 455 -14.29 -1.82 -34.16
C LEU A 455 -14.27 -0.50 -34.94
N SER A 456 -13.73 -0.52 -36.14
CA SER A 456 -13.85 0.52 -37.13
C SER A 456 -14.65 -0.02 -38.31
N ASP A 457 -15.69 0.67 -38.68
CA ASP A 457 -16.57 0.34 -39.77
C ASP A 457 -16.70 1.58 -40.68
N GLU A 458 -16.00 1.55 -41.78
CA GLU A 458 -16.00 2.60 -42.82
C GLU A 458 -16.84 2.10 -43.99
N SER A 459 -17.95 2.76 -44.28
CA SER A 459 -18.93 2.33 -45.28
C SER A 459 -19.26 3.46 -46.25
N TYR A 460 -19.27 3.15 -47.55
CA TYR A 460 -19.54 4.08 -48.62
C TYR A 460 -20.88 3.79 -49.25
N TYR A 461 -21.66 4.87 -49.50
CA TYR A 461 -23.04 4.78 -49.99
C TYR A 461 -23.22 5.62 -51.27
N GLU A 462 -23.98 5.10 -52.20
CA GLU A 462 -24.48 5.80 -53.36
C GLU A 462 -25.99 5.68 -53.37
N GLN A 463 -26.70 6.80 -53.27
CA GLN A 463 -28.18 6.83 -53.18
C GLN A 463 -28.73 5.86 -52.12
N ASP A 464 -28.23 5.96 -50.88
CA ASP A 464 -28.56 5.09 -49.73
C ASP A 464 -28.22 3.59 -49.91
N LYS A 465 -27.60 3.18 -51.00
CA LYS A 465 -27.14 1.81 -51.22
C LYS A 465 -25.65 1.70 -50.91
N ARG A 466 -25.29 0.79 -50.01
CA ARG A 466 -23.89 0.53 -49.66
C ARG A 466 -23.13 -0.05 -50.86
N VAL A 467 -22.07 0.64 -51.28
CA VAL A 467 -21.23 0.25 -52.43
C VAL A 467 -20.00 -0.52 -51.98
N SER A 468 -19.44 -0.09 -50.83
CA SER A 468 -18.29 -0.77 -50.25
C SER A 468 -18.29 -0.60 -48.73
N MET A 469 -17.59 -1.49 -48.06
CA MET A 469 -17.38 -1.48 -46.63
C MET A 469 -15.99 -1.99 -46.29
N GLU A 470 -15.31 -1.27 -45.42
CA GLU A 470 -14.10 -1.76 -44.78
C GLU A 470 -14.35 -1.83 -43.29
N ARG A 471 -14.28 -3.04 -42.73
CA ARG A 471 -14.46 -3.27 -41.29
C ARG A 471 -13.21 -3.86 -40.70
N MET A 472 -12.67 -3.19 -39.72
CA MET A 472 -11.54 -3.65 -38.93
C MET A 472 -11.99 -3.88 -37.49
N GLN A 473 -11.88 -5.10 -37.02
CA GLN A 473 -12.12 -5.43 -35.63
C GLN A 473 -10.85 -5.94 -34.98
N ARG A 474 -10.42 -5.32 -33.90
CA ARG A 474 -9.29 -5.76 -33.10
C ARG A 474 -9.70 -5.93 -31.65
N SER A 475 -9.27 -7.02 -31.02
CA SER A 475 -9.50 -7.27 -29.60
C SER A 475 -8.26 -7.86 -28.96
N ASN A 476 -8.04 -7.47 -27.72
CA ASN A 476 -7.04 -8.07 -26.83
C ASN A 476 -7.69 -8.44 -25.49
N TYR A 477 -7.35 -9.59 -25.00
CA TYR A 477 -7.76 -10.09 -23.70
C TYR A 477 -6.53 -10.49 -22.91
N SER A 478 -6.31 -9.83 -21.78
CA SER A 478 -5.20 -10.10 -20.87
C SER A 478 -5.71 -10.50 -19.51
N THR A 479 -5.13 -11.54 -18.91
CA THR A 479 -5.40 -11.95 -17.53
C THR A 479 -4.14 -12.37 -16.81
N ILE A 480 -4.17 -12.20 -15.48
CA ILE A 480 -3.35 -12.92 -14.52
C ILE A 480 -4.27 -13.55 -13.49
N ASP A 481 -4.09 -14.85 -13.27
CA ASP A 481 -4.79 -15.61 -12.24
C ASP A 481 -3.79 -16.21 -11.27
N ASP A 482 -4.01 -15.99 -9.97
CA ASP A 482 -3.19 -16.51 -8.89
C ASP A 482 -4.00 -17.44 -7.99
N VAL A 483 -3.43 -18.58 -7.65
CA VAL A 483 -3.98 -19.51 -6.66
C VAL A 483 -2.87 -19.88 -5.69
N GLY A 484 -3.14 -19.85 -4.40
CA GLY A 484 -2.10 -20.20 -3.46
C GLY A 484 -2.51 -20.20 -2.01
N TYR A 485 -1.48 -20.27 -1.16
CA TYR A 485 -1.65 -20.17 0.28
C TYR A 485 -0.63 -19.22 0.90
N ARG A 486 -0.97 -18.74 2.08
CA ARG A 486 -0.07 -18.02 3.00
C ARG A 486 -0.21 -18.64 4.38
N MET A 487 0.92 -18.93 5.00
CA MET A 487 1.00 -19.42 6.38
C MET A 487 1.93 -18.51 7.16
N GLU A 488 1.48 -18.08 8.31
CA GLU A 488 2.26 -17.26 9.23
C GLU A 488 2.10 -17.79 10.64
N PHE A 489 3.20 -17.88 11.36
CA PHE A 489 3.24 -18.21 12.77
C PHE A 489 3.94 -17.09 13.53
N SER A 490 3.32 -16.62 14.58
CA SER A 490 3.83 -15.59 15.48
C SER A 490 4.16 -16.23 16.83
N TYR A 491 5.44 -16.24 17.18
CA TYR A 491 5.97 -16.87 18.39
C TYR A 491 6.63 -15.84 19.29
N ARG A 492 6.20 -15.76 20.53
CA ARG A 492 6.74 -14.86 21.57
C ARG A 492 7.32 -15.66 22.72
N PRO A 493 8.58 -16.15 22.59
CA PRO A 493 9.22 -16.94 23.64
C PRO A 493 9.46 -16.14 24.91
N ALA A 494 9.75 -14.85 24.78
CA ALA A 494 10.02 -13.90 25.86
C ALA A 494 9.48 -12.51 25.49
N ALA A 495 9.41 -11.61 26.46
CA ALA A 495 8.97 -10.23 26.26
C ALA A 495 9.87 -9.44 25.30
N SER A 496 11.15 -9.85 25.16
CA SER A 496 12.15 -9.20 24.30
C SER A 496 12.19 -9.73 22.87
N HIS A 497 11.47 -10.81 22.53
CA HIS A 497 11.50 -11.47 21.24
C HIS A 497 10.11 -11.66 20.66
N HIS A 498 9.92 -11.23 19.41
CA HIS A 498 8.72 -11.53 18.64
C HIS A 498 9.13 -12.10 17.28
N ILE A 499 9.18 -13.44 17.25
CA ILE A 499 9.59 -14.20 16.09
C ILE A 499 8.37 -14.44 15.21
N ARG A 500 8.47 -14.08 13.92
CA ARG A 500 7.49 -14.45 12.89
C ARG A 500 8.17 -15.30 11.85
N LEU A 501 7.53 -16.37 11.48
CA LEU A 501 7.99 -17.27 10.43
C LEU A 501 6.82 -17.71 9.58
N GLY A 502 7.06 -17.95 8.32
CA GLY A 502 5.99 -18.36 7.44
C GLY A 502 6.44 -18.81 6.07
N SER A 503 5.46 -19.25 5.29
CA SER A 503 5.62 -19.67 3.91
C SER A 503 4.46 -19.15 3.08
N ASN A 504 4.78 -18.66 1.87
CA ASN A 504 3.78 -18.26 0.88
C ASN A 504 4.03 -19.07 -0.40
N TYR A 505 2.96 -19.50 -1.03
CA TYR A 505 2.98 -20.11 -2.35
C TYR A 505 1.94 -19.48 -3.24
N LEU A 506 2.34 -19.07 -4.44
CA LEU A 506 1.45 -18.57 -5.48
C LEU A 506 1.75 -19.30 -6.79
N PHE A 507 0.72 -19.87 -7.38
CA PHE A 507 0.73 -20.38 -8.73
C PHE A 507 0.09 -19.34 -9.64
N HIS A 508 0.90 -18.79 -10.55
CA HIS A 508 0.51 -17.74 -11.48
C HIS A 508 0.20 -18.32 -12.85
N MET A 509 -0.93 -17.93 -13.41
CA MET A 509 -1.31 -18.19 -14.79
C MET A 509 -1.43 -16.87 -15.54
N TYR A 510 -0.46 -16.58 -16.40
CA TYR A 510 -0.41 -15.36 -17.18
C TYR A 510 -0.93 -15.61 -18.59
N HIS A 511 -1.82 -14.75 -19.05
CA HIS A 511 -2.25 -14.62 -20.43
C HIS A 511 -2.08 -13.15 -20.84
N PRO A 512 -0.84 -12.69 -21.10
CA PRO A 512 -0.59 -11.27 -21.39
C PRO A 512 -1.31 -10.80 -22.63
N GLN A 513 -1.45 -11.69 -23.62
CA GLN A 513 -1.97 -11.39 -24.94
C GLN A 513 -2.84 -12.53 -25.44
N ARG A 514 -4.08 -12.22 -25.71
CA ARG A 514 -4.96 -13.03 -26.54
C ARG A 514 -5.58 -12.09 -27.56
N ILE A 515 -4.87 -11.92 -28.68
CA ILE A 515 -5.20 -10.97 -29.72
C ILE A 515 -6.02 -11.69 -30.79
N ALA A 516 -7.09 -11.05 -31.24
CA ALA A 516 -7.83 -11.43 -32.44
C ALA A 516 -8.04 -10.17 -33.27
N SER A 517 -7.66 -10.24 -34.56
CA SER A 517 -7.92 -9.23 -35.57
C SER A 517 -8.73 -9.83 -36.69
N GLN A 518 -9.73 -9.11 -37.14
CA GLN A 518 -10.54 -9.45 -38.30
C GLN A 518 -10.68 -8.20 -39.17
N ASP A 519 -10.20 -8.28 -40.37
CA ASP A 519 -10.33 -7.24 -41.39
C ASP A 519 -11.21 -7.77 -42.52
N ILE A 520 -12.31 -7.10 -42.81
CA ILE A 520 -13.29 -7.47 -43.82
C ILE A 520 -13.34 -6.30 -44.81
N ARG A 521 -13.14 -6.60 -46.06
CA ARG A 521 -13.36 -5.67 -47.19
C ARG A 521 -14.46 -6.22 -48.07
N GLU A 522 -15.49 -5.43 -48.30
CA GLU A 522 -16.58 -5.77 -49.18
C GLU A 522 -16.68 -4.71 -50.26
N THR A 523 -16.60 -5.14 -51.51
CA THR A 523 -16.76 -4.26 -52.67
C THR A 523 -17.69 -4.94 -53.67
N ALA A 524 -18.76 -4.25 -54.09
CA ALA A 524 -19.76 -4.77 -55.00
C ALA A 524 -20.34 -6.15 -54.61
N GLY A 525 -20.52 -6.42 -53.31
CA GLY A 525 -21.07 -7.64 -52.80
C GLY A 525 -20.10 -8.82 -52.64
N ILE A 526 -18.81 -8.60 -52.93
CA ILE A 526 -17.75 -9.60 -52.76
C ILE A 526 -16.99 -9.22 -51.46
N ALA A 527 -16.97 -10.14 -50.48
CA ALA A 527 -16.28 -9.95 -49.20
C ALA A 527 -14.97 -10.72 -49.19
N ASP A 528 -13.87 -10.05 -48.84
CA ASP A 528 -12.58 -10.62 -48.50
C ASP A 528 -12.36 -10.47 -46.98
N THR A 529 -11.89 -11.53 -46.32
CA THR A 529 -11.75 -11.57 -44.85
C THR A 529 -10.37 -12.08 -44.48
N LEU A 530 -9.62 -11.22 -43.76
CA LEU A 530 -8.34 -11.57 -43.15
C LEU A 530 -8.53 -11.79 -41.64
N LEU A 531 -8.14 -12.95 -41.18
CA LEU A 531 -8.17 -13.31 -39.74
C LEU A 531 -6.73 -13.47 -39.23
N SER A 532 -6.45 -12.85 -38.12
CA SER A 532 -5.20 -13.06 -37.37
C SER A 532 -5.50 -13.29 -35.89
N ALA A 533 -4.84 -14.28 -35.30
CA ALA A 533 -4.95 -14.54 -33.88
C ALA A 533 -3.61 -14.93 -33.27
N GLY A 534 -3.38 -14.48 -32.06
CA GLY A 534 -2.19 -14.82 -31.28
C GLY A 534 -2.54 -15.03 -29.81
N GLU A 535 -1.92 -16.03 -29.18
CA GLU A 535 -2.10 -16.32 -27.75
C GLU A 535 -0.76 -16.63 -27.09
N GLY A 536 -0.45 -15.93 -25.99
CA GLY A 536 0.68 -16.22 -25.11
C GLY A 536 0.19 -16.74 -23.77
N ARG A 537 0.70 -17.89 -23.33
CA ARG A 537 0.42 -18.46 -22.01
C ARG A 537 1.71 -18.75 -21.27
N TYR A 538 1.78 -18.28 -20.02
CA TYR A 538 2.91 -18.56 -19.14
C TYR A 538 2.38 -19.08 -17.79
N ARG A 539 3.12 -20.00 -17.19
CA ARG A 539 2.82 -20.54 -15.87
C ARG A 539 4.03 -20.31 -14.97
N GLY A 540 3.81 -19.68 -13.83
CA GLY A 540 4.81 -19.42 -12.83
C GLY A 540 4.44 -20.06 -11.49
N SER A 541 5.41 -20.57 -10.74
CA SER A 541 5.26 -21.00 -9.36
C SER A 541 6.23 -20.21 -8.52
N GLU A 542 5.72 -19.47 -7.54
CA GLU A 542 6.50 -18.71 -6.57
C GLU A 542 6.28 -19.30 -5.19
N ILE A 543 7.34 -19.83 -4.58
CA ILE A 543 7.33 -20.26 -3.19
C ILE A 543 8.32 -19.42 -2.40
N SER A 544 7.91 -18.93 -1.26
CA SER A 544 8.78 -18.18 -0.36
C SER A 544 8.69 -18.68 1.07
N PHE A 545 9.79 -18.53 1.78
CA PHE A 545 9.91 -18.76 3.21
C PHE A 545 10.53 -17.55 3.85
N TYR A 546 10.05 -17.18 5.02
CA TYR A 546 10.62 -16.08 5.77
C TYR A 546 10.69 -16.37 7.25
N VAL A 547 11.63 -15.70 7.88
CA VAL A 547 11.76 -15.60 9.33
C VAL A 547 12.18 -14.19 9.69
N GLU A 548 11.59 -13.65 10.71
CA GLU A 548 11.98 -12.34 11.29
C GLU A 548 11.86 -12.38 12.80
N ASP A 549 12.72 -11.65 13.48
CA ASP A 549 12.63 -11.44 14.93
C ASP A 549 12.65 -9.93 15.23
N ASP A 550 11.63 -9.45 15.89
CA ASP A 550 11.57 -8.09 16.44
C ASP A 550 12.05 -8.13 17.88
N MET A 551 13.31 -7.73 18.09
CA MET A 551 14.06 -7.86 19.33
C MET A 551 14.12 -6.55 20.08
N GLN A 552 13.78 -6.54 21.33
CA GLN A 552 14.10 -5.48 22.28
C GLN A 552 15.39 -5.82 23.04
N LEU A 553 16.53 -5.41 22.49
CA LEU A 553 17.86 -5.73 23.04
C LEU A 553 18.15 -4.96 24.33
N THR A 554 17.68 -3.71 24.41
CA THR A 554 17.75 -2.88 25.62
C THR A 554 16.47 -2.05 25.73
N GLU A 555 16.30 -1.29 26.82
CA GLU A 555 15.18 -0.35 26.93
C GLU A 555 15.18 0.70 25.81
N LYS A 556 16.34 1.01 25.22
CA LYS A 556 16.51 2.04 24.18
C LYS A 556 16.73 1.47 22.78
N LEU A 557 17.18 0.22 22.66
CA LEU A 557 17.58 -0.37 21.38
C LEU A 557 16.62 -1.49 20.99
N ARG A 558 15.98 -1.34 19.85
CA ARG A 558 15.15 -2.36 19.19
C ARG A 558 15.73 -2.68 17.82
N VAL A 559 15.69 -3.95 17.44
CA VAL A 559 16.20 -4.45 16.17
C VAL A 559 15.19 -5.43 15.60
N ASN A 560 14.77 -5.21 14.37
CA ASN A 560 14.03 -6.19 13.58
C ASN A 560 14.99 -6.73 12.51
N ALA A 561 15.29 -8.02 12.58
CA ALA A 561 16.14 -8.71 11.62
C ALA A 561 15.36 -9.83 10.97
N GLY A 562 15.37 -9.87 9.65
CA GLY A 562 14.61 -10.84 8.89
C GLY A 562 15.31 -11.31 7.63
N LEU A 563 14.90 -12.47 7.17
CA LEU A 563 15.33 -13.08 5.93
C LEU A 563 14.12 -13.60 5.18
N HIS A 564 14.01 -13.22 3.89
CA HIS A 564 13.01 -13.74 2.98
C HIS A 564 13.70 -14.47 1.83
N ALA A 565 13.35 -15.73 1.62
CA ALA A 565 13.92 -16.58 0.57
C ALA A 565 12.84 -16.95 -0.43
N VAL A 566 13.09 -16.78 -1.72
CA VAL A 566 12.14 -17.06 -2.79
C VAL A 566 12.74 -18.03 -3.79
N LEU A 567 11.94 -18.98 -4.22
CA LEU A 567 12.15 -19.81 -5.39
C LEU A 567 11.02 -19.55 -6.38
N TYR A 568 11.36 -19.04 -7.55
CA TYR A 568 10.44 -18.79 -8.64
C TYR A 568 10.76 -19.67 -9.83
N ARG A 569 9.79 -20.46 -10.29
CA ARG A 569 9.90 -21.33 -11.46
C ARG A 569 8.87 -20.90 -12.50
N VAL A 570 9.35 -20.67 -13.71
CA VAL A 570 8.53 -20.37 -14.89
C VAL A 570 8.94 -21.28 -16.03
N THR A 571 8.16 -21.41 -17.07
CA THR A 571 8.50 -22.20 -18.26
C THR A 571 9.87 -21.76 -18.80
N GLY A 572 10.84 -22.68 -18.79
CA GLY A 572 12.20 -22.45 -19.32
C GLY A 572 13.19 -21.77 -18.36
N ALA A 573 12.79 -21.38 -17.12
CA ALA A 573 13.71 -20.74 -16.18
C ALA A 573 13.34 -21.00 -14.72
N THR A 574 14.36 -20.99 -13.87
CA THR A 574 14.20 -21.04 -12.40
C THR A 574 15.10 -19.97 -11.78
N TYR A 575 14.55 -19.20 -10.88
CA TYR A 575 15.22 -18.12 -10.18
C TYR A 575 15.11 -18.32 -8.68
N HIS A 576 16.13 -17.88 -7.96
CA HIS A 576 16.13 -17.82 -6.50
C HIS A 576 16.55 -16.43 -6.04
N SER A 577 16.00 -16.00 -4.93
CA SER A 577 16.34 -14.74 -4.28
C SER A 577 16.49 -14.96 -2.79
N LEU A 578 17.50 -14.32 -2.21
CA LEU A 578 17.68 -14.22 -0.78
C LEU A 578 17.67 -12.73 -0.42
N GLU A 579 16.71 -12.32 0.39
CA GLU A 579 16.35 -10.94 0.66
C GLU A 579 16.52 -10.61 2.14
N PRO A 580 17.73 -10.19 2.56
CA PRO A 580 17.96 -9.75 3.93
C PRO A 580 17.26 -8.42 4.21
N ARG A 581 16.75 -8.30 5.43
CA ARG A 581 16.07 -7.09 5.93
C ARG A 581 16.51 -6.82 7.34
N LEU A 582 16.81 -5.56 7.61
CA LEU A 582 17.25 -5.10 8.92
C LEU A 582 16.63 -3.74 9.20
N SER A 583 16.02 -3.59 10.35
CA SER A 583 15.54 -2.30 10.85
C SER A 583 16.02 -2.13 12.28
N VAL A 584 16.52 -0.96 12.61
CA VAL A 584 17.05 -0.62 13.92
C VAL A 584 16.40 0.67 14.40
N GLY A 585 15.91 0.66 15.64
CA GLY A 585 15.39 1.84 16.32
C GLY A 585 16.19 2.10 17.61
N TYR A 586 16.72 3.29 17.76
CA TYR A 586 17.42 3.72 18.95
C TYR A 586 16.76 4.95 19.57
N ARG A 587 16.21 4.81 20.76
CA ARG A 587 15.57 5.89 21.51
C ARG A 587 16.63 6.79 22.12
N LEU A 588 16.86 7.96 21.49
CA LEU A 588 17.79 8.96 22.00
C LEU A 588 17.27 9.60 23.28
N PHE A 589 16.01 10.04 23.22
CA PHE A 589 15.28 10.69 24.31
C PHE A 589 13.87 10.12 24.36
N ASP A 590 13.12 10.38 25.41
CA ASP A 590 11.73 9.91 25.51
C ASP A 590 10.82 10.52 24.43
N TRP A 591 11.24 11.63 23.83
CA TRP A 591 10.54 12.33 22.76
C TRP A 591 11.17 12.16 21.36
N ALA A 592 12.29 11.42 21.21
CA ALA A 592 12.98 11.26 19.93
C ALA A 592 13.63 9.88 19.76
N THR A 593 13.41 9.26 18.59
CA THR A 593 13.97 7.96 18.19
C THR A 593 14.66 8.09 16.84
N LEU A 594 15.91 7.61 16.75
CA LEU A 594 16.58 7.38 15.47
C LEU A 594 16.21 6.02 14.92
N LYS A 595 15.95 5.93 13.62
CA LYS A 595 15.73 4.66 12.92
C LYS A 595 16.58 4.56 11.68
N ALA A 596 16.98 3.34 11.37
CA ALA A 596 17.64 3.01 10.11
C ALA A 596 17.16 1.65 9.62
N SER A 597 17.09 1.47 8.30
CA SER A 597 16.70 0.20 7.69
C SER A 597 17.50 -0.09 6.44
N TYR A 598 17.69 -1.38 6.18
CA TYR A 598 18.19 -1.94 4.93
C TYR A 598 17.25 -3.02 4.45
N THR A 599 16.91 -3.00 3.16
CA THR A 599 16.00 -3.96 2.53
C THR A 599 16.47 -4.37 1.15
N GLU A 600 16.39 -5.66 0.85
CA GLU A 600 16.44 -6.18 -0.52
C GLU A 600 15.09 -6.81 -0.88
N MET A 601 14.65 -6.60 -2.12
CA MET A 601 13.39 -7.16 -2.63
C MET A 601 13.51 -7.53 -4.10
N SER A 602 12.84 -8.60 -4.51
CA SER A 602 12.76 -9.04 -5.90
C SER A 602 11.31 -9.08 -6.38
N GLN A 603 11.13 -8.87 -7.69
CA GLN A 603 9.83 -8.90 -8.33
C GLN A 603 9.86 -9.80 -9.55
N PHE A 604 8.86 -10.69 -9.65
CA PHE A 604 8.77 -11.73 -10.69
C PHE A 604 7.63 -11.50 -11.67
N ALA A 605 6.63 -10.72 -11.27
CA ALA A 605 5.50 -10.31 -12.11
C ALA A 605 5.61 -8.82 -12.42
N HIS A 606 5.56 -8.44 -13.70
CA HIS A 606 5.78 -7.08 -14.19
C HIS A 606 4.55 -6.60 -14.98
N GLN A 607 4.24 -5.30 -14.89
CA GLN A 607 3.24 -4.68 -15.73
C GLN A 607 3.91 -4.03 -16.93
N LEU A 608 3.49 -4.40 -18.13
CA LEU A 608 3.90 -3.72 -19.33
C LEU A 608 2.99 -2.53 -19.58
N SER A 609 3.57 -1.34 -19.54
CA SER A 609 2.90 -0.06 -19.81
C SER A 609 3.77 0.75 -20.76
N ASN A 610 3.20 1.22 -21.85
CA ASN A 610 3.93 2.05 -22.82
C ASN A 610 3.88 3.56 -22.50
N SER A 611 3.14 3.96 -21.49
CA SER A 611 2.88 5.38 -21.19
C SER A 611 3.21 5.78 -19.76
N TYR A 612 3.51 4.83 -18.88
CA TYR A 612 3.61 5.00 -17.42
C TYR A 612 2.33 5.56 -16.76
N LEU A 613 1.20 5.51 -17.46
CA LEU A 613 -0.04 6.15 -17.04
C LEU A 613 -1.04 5.17 -16.42
N ASN A 614 -0.62 3.92 -16.20
CA ASN A 614 -1.47 2.86 -15.63
C ASN A 614 -2.82 2.73 -16.37
N LEU A 615 -2.70 2.50 -17.68
CA LEU A 615 -3.88 2.38 -18.54
C LEU A 615 -4.61 1.04 -18.33
N PRO A 616 -5.89 0.98 -18.62
CA PRO A 616 -6.65 -0.29 -18.59
C PRO A 616 -6.16 -1.33 -19.60
N THR A 617 -5.33 -0.94 -20.55
CA THR A 617 -4.73 -1.80 -21.58
C THR A 617 -3.40 -2.41 -21.15
N ASP A 618 -2.82 -1.96 -20.04
CA ASP A 618 -1.59 -2.51 -19.49
C ASP A 618 -1.78 -3.97 -19.07
N CYS A 619 -0.78 -4.81 -19.32
CA CYS A 619 -0.88 -6.24 -19.05
C CYS A 619 0.22 -6.74 -18.11
N TRP A 620 -0.07 -7.81 -17.41
CA TRP A 620 0.88 -8.46 -16.51
C TRP A 620 1.60 -9.61 -17.20
N VAL A 621 2.93 -9.62 -17.06
CA VAL A 621 3.84 -10.62 -17.64
C VAL A 621 4.76 -11.19 -16.57
N PRO A 622 5.20 -12.47 -16.73
CA PRO A 622 6.18 -13.06 -15.83
C PRO A 622 7.61 -12.62 -16.17
N SER A 623 8.52 -12.79 -15.23
CA SER A 623 9.92 -12.98 -15.57
C SER A 623 10.08 -14.27 -16.36
N THR A 624 10.95 -14.26 -17.39
CA THR A 624 11.17 -15.40 -18.31
C THR A 624 12.66 -15.73 -18.40
N SER A 625 13.06 -16.68 -19.25
CA SER A 625 14.48 -16.95 -19.49
C SER A 625 15.25 -15.75 -20.07
N ARG A 626 14.56 -14.85 -20.77
CA ARG A 626 15.16 -13.63 -21.33
C ARG A 626 15.06 -12.45 -20.38
N ILE A 627 13.96 -12.36 -19.65
CA ILE A 627 13.65 -11.24 -18.74
C ILE A 627 13.80 -11.71 -17.31
N ARG A 628 14.97 -11.45 -16.74
CA ARG A 628 15.29 -11.82 -15.35
C ARG A 628 14.49 -10.97 -14.36
N PRO A 629 14.19 -11.51 -13.15
CA PRO A 629 13.50 -10.78 -12.09
C PRO A 629 14.15 -9.44 -11.76
N MET A 630 13.34 -8.42 -11.57
CA MET A 630 13.77 -7.11 -11.08
C MET A 630 14.21 -7.22 -9.63
N ARG A 631 15.23 -6.45 -9.23
CA ARG A 631 15.75 -6.42 -7.86
C ARG A 631 15.94 -4.98 -7.41
N SER A 632 15.50 -4.70 -6.18
CA SER A 632 15.70 -3.41 -5.52
C SER A 632 16.49 -3.56 -4.24
N ARG A 633 17.33 -2.57 -3.94
CA ARG A 633 18.03 -2.40 -2.67
C ARG A 633 17.74 -1.00 -2.16
N GLN A 634 17.36 -0.91 -0.91
CA GLN A 634 17.02 0.36 -0.28
C GLN A 634 17.65 0.49 1.09
N VAL A 635 18.22 1.65 1.36
CA VAL A 635 18.62 2.13 2.69
C VAL A 635 17.76 3.33 3.03
N ALA A 636 17.23 3.36 4.23
CA ALA A 636 16.51 4.52 4.74
C ALA A 636 16.88 4.77 6.20
N GLY A 637 16.82 6.01 6.63
CA GLY A 637 17.07 6.39 8.01
C GLY A 637 16.48 7.74 8.33
N GLY A 638 16.11 7.94 9.60
CA GLY A 638 15.45 9.18 10.01
C GLY A 638 15.35 9.35 11.51
N ILE A 639 14.89 10.52 11.90
CA ILE A 639 14.56 10.90 13.26
C ILE A 639 13.06 11.12 13.39
N TYR A 640 12.48 10.53 14.39
CA TYR A 640 11.06 10.59 14.73
C TYR A 640 10.92 11.27 16.09
N MET A 641 10.08 12.29 16.16
CA MET A 641 10.00 13.15 17.32
C MET A 641 8.54 13.40 17.73
N LYS A 642 8.30 13.37 19.02
CA LYS A 642 7.11 13.93 19.68
C LYS A 642 7.51 15.16 20.45
N LEU A 643 7.09 16.30 19.97
CA LEU A 643 7.40 17.60 20.53
C LEU A 643 6.25 18.06 21.46
N PRO A 644 6.48 19.05 22.34
CA PRO A 644 5.41 19.67 23.11
C PRO A 644 4.24 20.12 22.25
N TRP A 645 3.08 20.39 22.87
CA TRP A 645 1.84 20.85 22.20
C TRP A 645 1.20 19.85 21.24
N ASN A 646 1.39 18.53 21.45
CA ASN A 646 0.87 17.46 20.57
C ASN A 646 1.35 17.57 19.12
N LEU A 647 2.59 17.98 18.96
CA LEU A 647 3.27 18.08 17.68
C LEU A 647 4.11 16.82 17.45
N SER A 648 3.87 16.13 16.34
CA SER A 648 4.71 15.01 15.87
C SER A 648 5.45 15.44 14.61
N MET A 649 6.75 15.12 14.54
CA MET A 649 7.60 15.44 13.39
C MET A 649 8.50 14.26 13.09
N ASP A 650 8.63 13.90 11.82
CA ASP A 650 9.65 12.97 11.34
C ASP A 650 10.40 13.55 10.14
N ILE A 651 11.69 13.23 10.08
CA ILE A 651 12.57 13.57 8.97
C ILE A 651 13.30 12.29 8.58
N GLU A 652 13.11 11.87 7.32
CA GLU A 652 13.70 10.64 6.76
C GLU A 652 14.53 10.94 5.52
N GLY A 653 15.62 10.20 5.34
CA GLY A 653 16.37 10.15 4.10
C GLY A 653 16.37 8.72 3.54
N TYR A 654 16.35 8.58 2.22
CA TYR A 654 16.42 7.27 1.57
C TYR A 654 17.34 7.29 0.36
N PHE A 655 17.89 6.10 0.06
CA PHE A 655 18.59 5.80 -1.17
C PHE A 655 18.17 4.42 -1.66
N ARG A 656 17.68 4.35 -2.92
CA ARG A 656 17.20 3.14 -3.55
C ARG A 656 17.85 2.93 -4.91
N THR A 657 18.25 1.70 -5.20
CA THR A 657 18.67 1.25 -6.52
C THR A 657 17.78 0.13 -7.02
N THR A 658 17.51 0.11 -8.32
CA THR A 658 16.71 -0.92 -8.97
C THR A 658 17.48 -1.44 -10.18
N ASP A 659 17.71 -2.74 -10.20
CA ASP A 659 18.31 -3.45 -11.32
C ASP A 659 17.23 -4.16 -12.14
N ARG A 660 17.42 -4.22 -13.47
CA ARG A 660 16.54 -4.93 -14.41
C ARG A 660 15.11 -4.36 -14.42
N MET A 661 15.00 -3.05 -14.40
CA MET A 661 13.75 -2.35 -14.71
C MET A 661 13.33 -2.65 -16.15
N LEU A 662 12.04 -2.80 -16.36
CA LEU A 662 11.48 -3.06 -17.69
C LEU A 662 10.87 -1.79 -18.26
N GLU A 663 11.09 -1.53 -19.52
CA GLU A 663 10.38 -0.52 -20.28
C GLU A 663 9.82 -1.14 -21.54
N TYR A 664 8.58 -0.85 -21.84
CA TYR A 664 7.88 -1.39 -22.99
C TYR A 664 7.79 -0.35 -24.09
N ASP A 665 8.35 -0.69 -25.26
CA ASP A 665 8.45 0.20 -26.42
C ASP A 665 7.59 -0.31 -27.58
N THR A 666 6.44 0.29 -27.75
CA THR A 666 5.49 -0.05 -28.83
C THR A 666 5.38 1.03 -29.91
N GLY A 667 6.29 2.03 -29.92
CA GLY A 667 6.18 3.14 -30.85
C GLY A 667 4.90 3.98 -30.70
N GLY A 668 4.32 4.02 -29.48
CA GLY A 668 3.09 4.79 -29.19
C GLY A 668 1.78 4.02 -29.37
N SER A 669 1.81 2.74 -29.76
CA SER A 669 0.59 1.91 -29.84
C SER A 669 0.04 1.61 -28.44
N LEU A 670 -1.27 1.80 -28.26
CA LEU A 670 -1.98 1.43 -27.02
C LEU A 670 -2.21 -0.08 -26.89
N THR A 671 -1.96 -0.84 -27.94
CA THR A 671 -2.15 -2.29 -27.96
C THR A 671 -0.82 -3.00 -28.11
N LEU A 672 -0.70 -4.15 -27.47
CA LEU A 672 0.44 -5.03 -27.64
C LEU A 672 0.54 -5.50 -29.10
N PRO A 673 1.74 -5.60 -29.71
CA PRO A 673 1.92 -6.26 -31.00
C PRO A 673 1.44 -7.73 -30.94
N ALA A 674 1.02 -8.27 -32.07
CA ALA A 674 0.56 -9.65 -32.15
C ALA A 674 1.67 -10.69 -31.95
N ASP A 675 2.93 -10.27 -32.11
CA ASP A 675 4.10 -11.12 -31.91
C ASP A 675 4.56 -11.18 -30.44
N ASN A 676 5.68 -11.87 -30.19
CA ASN A 676 6.22 -12.05 -28.85
C ASN A 676 6.56 -10.71 -28.16
N TRP A 677 5.87 -10.38 -27.08
CA TRP A 677 6.03 -9.16 -26.29
C TRP A 677 7.47 -8.95 -25.76
N GLU A 678 8.24 -10.02 -25.53
CA GLU A 678 9.63 -9.95 -25.03
C GLU A 678 10.57 -9.18 -25.98
N LYS A 679 10.25 -9.09 -27.28
CA LYS A 679 11.04 -8.34 -28.26
C LYS A 679 10.91 -6.83 -28.09
N TRP A 680 9.83 -6.39 -27.47
CA TRP A 680 9.48 -4.99 -27.27
C TRP A 680 9.81 -4.47 -25.88
N VAL A 681 10.52 -5.30 -25.07
CA VAL A 681 10.91 -4.94 -23.71
C VAL A 681 12.39 -4.58 -23.68
N ARG A 682 12.68 -3.41 -23.13
CA ARG A 682 14.02 -2.95 -22.79
C ARG A 682 14.29 -3.17 -21.33
N VAL A 683 15.52 -3.50 -20.98
CA VAL A 683 15.96 -3.75 -19.60
C VAL A 683 16.94 -2.68 -19.16
N GLY A 684 16.63 -2.02 -18.06
CA GLY A 684 17.43 -0.90 -17.55
C GLY A 684 17.67 -0.94 -16.07
N LYS A 685 18.15 0.18 -15.56
CA LYS A 685 18.48 0.40 -14.13
C LYS A 685 17.85 1.69 -13.65
N GLY A 686 17.49 1.73 -12.37
CA GLY A 686 16.99 2.90 -11.68
C GLY A 686 17.79 3.25 -10.44
N LYS A 687 17.80 4.53 -10.09
CA LYS A 687 18.27 5.03 -8.80
C LYS A 687 17.41 6.20 -8.35
N SER A 688 17.06 6.20 -7.08
CA SER A 688 16.32 7.31 -6.47
C SER A 688 16.83 7.58 -5.06
N TYR A 689 16.76 8.82 -4.66
CA TYR A 689 17.15 9.27 -3.33
C TYR A 689 16.41 10.56 -2.98
N GLY A 690 16.20 10.78 -1.70
CA GLY A 690 15.47 11.97 -1.25
C GLY A 690 15.53 12.19 0.24
N LEU A 691 15.03 13.37 0.63
CA LEU A 691 14.77 13.79 1.99
C LEU A 691 13.28 14.06 2.14
N GLU A 692 12.70 13.59 3.22
CA GLU A 692 11.28 13.67 3.52
C GLU A 692 11.09 14.26 4.91
N ALA A 693 10.06 15.07 5.05
CA ALA A 693 9.67 15.59 6.36
C ALA A 693 8.14 15.54 6.49
N SER A 694 7.66 15.12 7.63
CA SER A 694 6.25 15.25 7.98
C SER A 694 6.09 15.97 9.31
N LEU A 695 4.99 16.68 9.44
CA LEU A 695 4.60 17.41 10.62
C LEU A 695 3.11 17.20 10.85
N ALA A 696 2.73 16.76 12.02
CA ALA A 696 1.33 16.60 12.42
C ALA A 696 1.09 17.27 13.76
N TYR A 697 0.12 18.18 13.79
CA TYR A 697 -0.36 18.85 14.98
C TYR A 697 -1.83 18.51 15.21
N ARG A 698 -2.15 18.00 16.40
CA ARG A 698 -3.52 17.65 16.77
C ARG A 698 -3.82 18.17 18.16
N HIS A 699 -4.65 19.19 18.25
CA HIS A 699 -5.06 19.76 19.52
C HIS A 699 -6.49 20.25 19.49
N ALA A 700 -7.29 19.76 20.44
CA ALA A 700 -8.69 20.11 20.62
C ALA A 700 -9.49 20.07 19.31
N LYS A 701 -9.74 21.24 18.71
CA LYS A 701 -10.57 21.41 17.50
C LYS A 701 -9.77 21.49 16.20
N ASN A 702 -8.45 21.52 16.30
CA ASN A 702 -7.55 21.75 15.16
C ASN A 702 -6.72 20.53 14.83
N VAL A 703 -6.67 20.19 13.55
CA VAL A 703 -5.73 19.23 12.98
C VAL A 703 -4.99 19.93 11.85
N PHE A 704 -3.67 19.94 11.93
CA PHE A 704 -2.81 20.43 10.87
C PHE A 704 -1.82 19.34 10.49
N GLN A 705 -1.64 19.12 9.21
CA GLN A 705 -0.64 18.18 8.67
C GLN A 705 0.13 18.88 7.56
N ALA A 706 1.44 18.68 7.54
CA ALA A 706 2.30 19.12 6.45
C ALA A 706 3.23 17.97 6.08
N SER A 707 3.42 17.74 4.79
CA SER A 707 4.41 16.79 4.27
C SER A 707 5.23 17.44 3.18
N TYR A 708 6.55 17.28 3.25
CA TYR A 708 7.49 17.79 2.27
C TYR A 708 8.39 16.68 1.77
N THR A 709 8.65 16.66 0.47
CA THR A 709 9.60 15.75 -0.17
C THR A 709 10.52 16.51 -1.09
N LEU A 710 11.80 16.26 -0.94
CA LEU A 710 12.86 16.64 -1.88
C LEU A 710 13.48 15.37 -2.46
N SER A 711 13.29 15.09 -3.75
CA SER A 711 13.70 13.80 -4.31
C SER A 711 14.28 13.90 -5.72
N TRP A 712 15.08 12.89 -6.05
CA TRP A 712 15.67 12.66 -7.38
C TRP A 712 15.39 11.24 -7.78
N SER A 713 14.82 11.05 -8.98
CA SER A 713 14.59 9.75 -9.59
C SER A 713 15.18 9.72 -11.00
N LYS A 714 16.10 8.81 -11.25
CA LYS A 714 16.82 8.66 -12.51
C LYS A 714 16.77 7.23 -12.99
N GLN A 715 16.77 7.05 -14.30
CA GLN A 715 16.79 5.74 -14.97
C GLN A 715 17.78 5.73 -16.12
N LYS A 716 18.19 4.54 -16.53
CA LYS A 716 19.12 4.31 -17.65
C LYS A 716 18.72 3.03 -18.36
N PHE A 717 18.52 3.11 -19.68
CA PHE A 717 18.28 1.99 -20.58
C PHE A 717 19.31 2.08 -21.70
N GLU A 718 20.36 1.28 -21.62
CA GLU A 718 21.55 1.41 -22.47
C GLU A 718 21.24 1.27 -23.95
N ASP A 719 20.25 0.44 -24.31
CA ASP A 719 19.79 0.22 -25.68
C ASP A 719 18.98 1.40 -26.26
N PHE A 720 18.55 2.34 -25.41
CA PHE A 720 17.71 3.47 -25.80
C PHE A 720 18.45 4.80 -25.61
N TYR A 721 19.03 5.00 -24.42
CA TYR A 721 19.80 6.17 -24.07
C TYR A 721 20.91 5.79 -23.09
N PRO A 722 22.21 5.97 -23.48
CA PRO A 722 23.34 5.40 -22.73
C PRO A 722 23.60 6.09 -21.39
N ASP A 723 23.11 7.31 -21.19
CA ASP A 723 23.32 8.08 -19.97
C ASP A 723 22.12 8.03 -19.02
N TRP A 724 22.35 8.45 -17.77
CA TRP A 724 21.29 8.63 -16.79
C TRP A 724 20.39 9.81 -17.14
N TYR A 725 19.10 9.60 -17.19
CA TYR A 725 18.10 10.64 -17.39
C TYR A 725 17.01 10.60 -16.30
N ALA A 726 16.31 11.71 -16.10
CA ALA A 726 15.23 11.81 -15.11
C ALA A 726 14.07 10.89 -15.47
N SER A 727 13.46 10.22 -14.48
CA SER A 727 12.21 9.51 -14.70
C SER A 727 11.06 10.49 -14.96
N LYS A 728 9.96 10.01 -15.55
CA LYS A 728 8.79 10.83 -15.89
C LYS A 728 8.23 11.60 -14.69
N PHE A 729 8.18 10.97 -13.53
CA PHE A 729 7.67 11.53 -12.28
C PHE A 729 8.79 11.95 -11.31
N ASP A 730 9.90 12.47 -11.84
CA ASP A 730 10.96 13.12 -11.05
C ASP A 730 10.48 14.50 -10.58
N ASN A 731 9.55 14.52 -9.64
CA ASN A 731 9.06 15.75 -9.01
C ASN A 731 10.07 16.16 -7.91
N ARG A 732 10.86 17.19 -8.19
CA ARG A 732 11.95 17.64 -7.29
C ARG A 732 11.43 18.06 -5.92
N HIS A 733 10.37 18.83 -5.89
CA HIS A 733 9.75 19.35 -4.69
C HIS A 733 8.28 18.94 -4.67
N LYS A 734 7.82 18.42 -3.54
CA LYS A 734 6.42 18.18 -3.28
C LYS A 734 6.09 18.67 -1.87
N LEU A 735 5.00 19.41 -1.72
CA LEU A 735 4.50 19.92 -0.45
C LEU A 735 2.98 19.71 -0.39
N ASN A 736 2.51 19.04 0.66
CA ASN A 736 1.09 18.95 0.95
C ASN A 736 0.83 19.58 2.31
N LEU A 737 -0.20 20.40 2.39
CA LEU A 737 -0.68 21.06 3.61
C LEU A 737 -2.15 20.71 3.77
N MET A 738 -2.52 20.25 4.94
CA MET A 738 -3.92 19.99 5.29
C MET A 738 -4.23 20.67 6.62
N PHE A 739 -5.34 21.40 6.67
CA PHE A 739 -5.88 21.99 7.88
C PHE A 739 -7.34 21.63 8.03
N ARG A 740 -7.74 21.21 9.22
CA ARG A 740 -9.13 20.96 9.59
C ARG A 740 -9.44 21.64 10.91
N HIS A 741 -10.58 22.31 10.93
CA HIS A 741 -11.12 22.97 12.14
C HIS A 741 -12.52 22.45 12.46
N LYS A 742 -12.71 22.00 13.69
CA LYS A 742 -14.01 21.59 14.22
C LYS A 742 -14.63 22.75 14.99
N PHE A 743 -15.57 23.46 14.38
CA PHE A 743 -16.27 24.57 15.03
C PHE A 743 -17.06 24.08 16.24
N ASN A 744 -17.78 22.98 16.07
CA ASN A 744 -18.54 22.28 17.10
C ASN A 744 -18.80 20.81 16.68
N ASN A 745 -19.60 20.06 17.45
CA ASN A 745 -19.89 18.66 17.11
C ASN A 745 -20.72 18.47 15.84
N ARG A 746 -21.27 19.55 15.26
CA ARG A 746 -22.11 19.51 14.05
C ARG A 746 -21.40 20.01 12.82
N ILE A 747 -20.39 20.87 12.95
CA ILE A 747 -19.78 21.57 11.83
C ILE A 747 -18.25 21.46 11.94
N ASP A 748 -17.63 21.00 10.89
CA ASP A 748 -16.19 21.07 10.68
C ASP A 748 -15.87 21.46 9.24
N ALA A 749 -14.78 22.17 9.04
CA ALA A 749 -14.28 22.54 7.72
C ALA A 749 -12.82 22.11 7.54
N TYR A 750 -12.44 21.88 6.30
CA TYR A 750 -11.08 21.54 5.93
C TYR A 750 -10.61 22.28 4.70
N ALA A 751 -9.28 22.43 4.61
CA ALA A 751 -8.59 22.93 3.43
C ALA A 751 -7.35 22.06 3.19
N ALA A 752 -7.11 21.67 1.95
CA ALA A 752 -5.95 20.90 1.54
C ALA A 752 -5.27 21.59 0.34
N TRP A 753 -4.00 21.89 0.49
CA TRP A 753 -3.20 22.47 -0.58
C TRP A 753 -2.04 21.55 -0.95
N THR A 754 -1.93 21.28 -2.25
CA THR A 754 -0.88 20.43 -2.82
C THR A 754 -0.06 21.27 -3.79
N PHE A 755 1.24 21.19 -3.67
CA PHE A 755 2.23 21.71 -4.62
C PHE A 755 3.20 20.60 -5.00
N ARG A 756 3.57 20.52 -6.28
CA ARG A 756 4.70 19.72 -6.77
C ARG A 756 5.37 20.39 -7.96
N SER A 757 6.68 20.21 -8.08
CA SER A 757 7.41 20.54 -9.31
C SER A 757 6.79 19.78 -10.47
N GLY A 758 6.81 20.36 -11.66
CA GLY A 758 6.24 19.76 -12.85
C GLY A 758 6.83 18.38 -13.16
N ASP A 759 6.00 17.52 -13.76
CA ASP A 759 6.42 16.24 -14.29
C ASP A 759 7.41 16.43 -15.44
N ARG A 760 8.15 15.39 -15.77
CA ARG A 760 9.03 15.39 -16.94
C ARG A 760 8.26 14.95 -18.18
N ALA A 761 8.60 15.53 -19.33
CA ALA A 761 8.04 15.15 -20.61
C ALA A 761 9.13 15.09 -21.67
N THR A 762 8.92 14.22 -22.64
CA THR A 762 9.76 14.14 -23.84
C THR A 762 9.10 14.96 -24.95
N VAL A 763 9.80 15.99 -25.42
CA VAL A 763 9.39 16.78 -26.56
C VAL A 763 10.47 16.79 -27.62
N PRO A 764 10.12 16.87 -28.90
CA PRO A 764 11.10 17.02 -29.96
C PRO A 764 11.80 18.37 -29.82
N MET A 765 13.11 18.40 -30.12
CA MET A 765 13.92 19.61 -30.05
C MET A 765 14.17 20.21 -31.44
N GLN A 766 14.05 19.39 -32.47
CA GLN A 766 14.26 19.80 -33.87
C GLN A 766 13.27 19.08 -34.77
N TYR A 767 13.01 19.68 -35.91
CA TYR A 767 12.30 19.09 -37.03
C TYR A 767 13.21 19.15 -38.26
N VAL A 768 13.49 18.00 -38.85
CA VAL A 768 14.30 17.90 -40.08
C VAL A 768 13.38 17.63 -41.21
N GLU A 769 13.34 18.56 -42.19
CA GLU A 769 12.57 18.35 -43.39
C GLU A 769 13.24 17.28 -44.25
N ASN A 770 12.46 16.34 -44.74
CA ASN A 770 12.97 15.37 -45.71
C ASN A 770 13.32 16.07 -47.00
N PRO A 771 14.53 15.86 -47.57
CA PRO A 771 14.88 16.47 -48.83
C PRO A 771 13.92 16.00 -49.93
N SER A 772 13.25 16.93 -50.61
CA SER A 772 12.44 16.60 -51.77
C SER A 772 13.35 16.25 -52.94
N LEU A 773 13.20 15.06 -53.51
CA LEU A 773 13.85 14.71 -54.74
C LEU A 773 13.24 15.53 -55.90
N PRO A 774 14.07 16.17 -56.75
CA PRO A 774 13.55 16.91 -57.91
C PRO A 774 12.67 16.03 -58.79
N GLY A 775 11.43 16.47 -59.05
CA GLY A 775 10.48 15.78 -59.90
C GLY A 775 9.51 14.80 -59.20
N THR A 776 9.55 14.69 -57.89
CA THR A 776 8.57 13.89 -57.11
C THR A 776 7.56 14.81 -56.43
N VAL A 777 6.26 14.55 -56.63
CA VAL A 777 5.19 15.12 -55.80
C VAL A 777 5.21 14.37 -54.51
N GLN A 778 5.72 15.00 -53.45
CA GLN A 778 5.65 14.41 -52.10
C GLN A 778 4.23 14.65 -51.53
N PRO A 779 3.61 13.65 -50.90
CA PRO A 779 2.43 13.89 -50.10
C PRO A 779 2.76 14.90 -48.98
N SER A 780 1.86 15.81 -48.71
CA SER A 780 2.01 16.89 -47.71
C SER A 780 2.39 16.41 -46.32
N ASP A 781 2.18 15.14 -46.02
CA ASP A 781 2.43 14.52 -44.72
C ASP A 781 3.82 13.87 -44.58
N ALA A 782 4.61 13.80 -45.67
CA ALA A 782 5.96 13.22 -45.67
C ALA A 782 7.08 14.27 -45.47
N ALA A 783 6.73 15.45 -44.94
CA ALA A 783 7.60 16.63 -45.04
C ALA A 783 8.79 16.60 -44.07
N GLY A 784 8.88 15.71 -43.12
CA GLY A 784 10.05 15.65 -42.20
C GLY A 784 9.89 14.75 -41.00
N SER A 785 10.95 14.69 -40.19
CA SER A 785 11.05 13.88 -39.00
C SER A 785 11.37 14.71 -37.76
N TRP A 786 10.71 14.37 -36.65
CA TRP A 786 11.00 14.95 -35.38
C TRP A 786 12.26 14.33 -34.76
N VAL A 787 13.17 15.17 -34.27
CA VAL A 787 14.41 14.75 -33.62
C VAL A 787 14.29 14.99 -32.12
N TYR A 788 14.52 13.94 -31.35
CA TYR A 788 14.53 13.92 -29.90
C TYR A 788 15.96 13.81 -29.40
N GLU A 789 16.39 14.73 -28.54
CA GLU A 789 17.74 14.75 -28.00
C GLU A 789 17.90 13.77 -26.83
N LYS A 790 16.92 13.78 -25.91
CA LYS A 790 16.98 13.08 -24.65
C LYS A 790 15.59 12.74 -24.14
N PRO A 791 15.36 11.56 -23.55
CA PRO A 791 14.11 11.25 -22.89
C PRO A 791 13.86 12.18 -21.69
N ASN A 792 12.60 12.58 -21.50
CA ASN A 792 12.19 13.41 -20.38
C ASN A 792 12.98 14.74 -20.29
N ASN A 793 13.19 15.36 -21.46
CA ASN A 793 14.11 16.50 -21.66
C ASN A 793 13.57 17.83 -21.11
N ILE A 794 12.27 17.98 -20.89
CA ILE A 794 11.68 19.19 -20.32
C ILE A 794 10.97 18.91 -19.00
N THR A 795 10.78 19.98 -18.22
CA THR A 795 9.94 19.98 -17.02
C THR A 795 8.66 20.76 -17.32
N LEU A 796 7.51 20.15 -17.07
CA LEU A 796 6.20 20.80 -17.19
C LEU A 796 6.04 21.90 -16.14
N PRO A 797 5.08 22.82 -16.32
CA PRO A 797 4.73 23.79 -15.30
C PRO A 797 4.39 23.11 -13.96
N ALA A 798 4.74 23.78 -12.88
CA ALA A 798 4.45 23.28 -11.53
C ALA A 798 2.95 23.06 -11.33
N TYR A 799 2.64 21.94 -10.71
CA TYR A 799 1.29 21.58 -10.30
C TYR A 799 0.99 22.17 -8.92
N HIS A 800 -0.13 22.84 -8.78
CA HIS A 800 -0.65 23.19 -7.46
C HIS A 800 -2.18 23.31 -7.46
N ARG A 801 -2.79 23.00 -6.32
CA ARG A 801 -4.24 22.95 -6.16
C ARG A 801 -4.63 23.20 -4.71
N LEU A 802 -5.72 23.93 -4.53
CA LEU A 802 -6.39 24.10 -3.25
C LEU A 802 -7.77 23.46 -3.30
N ASP A 803 -8.04 22.59 -2.36
CA ASP A 803 -9.34 21.97 -2.16
C ASP A 803 -9.88 22.40 -0.80
N VAL A 804 -11.17 22.74 -0.73
CA VAL A 804 -11.83 23.18 0.50
C VAL A 804 -13.16 22.47 0.67
N GLY A 805 -13.56 22.24 1.91
CA GLY A 805 -14.86 21.62 2.19
C GLY A 805 -15.36 21.84 3.60
N ILE A 806 -16.64 21.63 3.77
CA ILE A 806 -17.35 21.76 5.03
C ILE A 806 -18.30 20.57 5.22
N ASN A 807 -18.31 20.02 6.44
CA ASN A 807 -19.20 18.96 6.84
C ASN A 807 -20.25 19.48 7.83
N PHE A 808 -21.50 19.11 7.61
CA PHE A 808 -22.60 19.34 8.53
C PHE A 808 -23.11 17.98 9.05
N ARG A 809 -23.04 17.77 10.36
CA ARG A 809 -23.45 16.53 11.02
C ARG A 809 -24.68 16.77 11.88
N ARG A 810 -25.59 15.82 11.83
CA ARG A 810 -26.78 15.83 12.67
C ARG A 810 -27.14 14.40 13.08
N THR A 811 -27.22 14.17 14.39
CA THR A 811 -27.75 12.92 14.94
C THR A 811 -29.27 13.06 15.09
N THR A 812 -30.00 12.08 14.60
CA THR A 812 -31.46 12.02 14.73
C THR A 812 -31.86 11.50 16.12
N LYS A 813 -33.14 11.63 16.50
CA LYS A 813 -33.67 11.08 17.74
C LYS A 813 -33.56 9.54 17.85
N ARG A 814 -33.41 8.86 16.69
CA ARG A 814 -33.23 7.39 16.61
C ARG A 814 -31.77 6.97 16.63
N GLY A 815 -30.84 7.88 16.86
CA GLY A 815 -29.40 7.59 16.86
C GLY A 815 -28.72 7.67 15.50
N PHE A 816 -29.47 7.83 14.39
CA PHE A 816 -28.87 7.86 13.06
C PHE A 816 -28.06 9.15 12.85
N GLU A 817 -26.85 9.01 12.32
CA GLU A 817 -25.99 10.13 11.95
C GLU A 817 -26.18 10.49 10.49
N ARG A 818 -26.47 11.77 10.20
CA ARG A 818 -26.57 12.35 8.86
C ARG A 818 -25.43 13.31 8.67
N ILE A 819 -24.67 13.14 7.60
CA ILE A 819 -23.53 14.00 7.25
C ILE A 819 -23.75 14.54 5.85
N TRP A 820 -23.74 15.87 5.71
CA TRP A 820 -23.67 16.59 4.45
C TRP A 820 -22.27 17.11 4.28
N ASN A 821 -21.62 16.79 3.18
CA ASN A 821 -20.34 17.38 2.77
C ASN A 821 -20.57 18.27 1.56
N ILE A 822 -20.07 19.49 1.60
CA ILE A 822 -19.98 20.40 0.47
C ILE A 822 -18.53 20.74 0.29
N SER A 823 -17.99 20.53 -0.91
CA SER A 823 -16.57 20.77 -1.19
C SER A 823 -16.36 21.40 -2.56
N ILE A 824 -15.22 22.04 -2.72
CA ILE A 824 -14.76 22.61 -3.97
C ILE A 824 -13.38 22.05 -4.27
N TYR A 825 -13.28 21.29 -5.35
CA TYR A 825 -12.03 20.85 -5.90
C TYR A 825 -11.42 21.96 -6.75
N ASN A 826 -10.13 22.20 -6.62
CA ASN A 826 -9.38 23.22 -7.36
C ASN A 826 -9.99 24.62 -7.20
N ALA A 827 -10.12 25.09 -5.96
CA ALA A 827 -10.89 26.29 -5.60
C ALA A 827 -10.47 27.60 -6.31
N TYR A 828 -9.23 27.71 -6.76
CA TYR A 828 -8.75 28.86 -7.55
C TYR A 828 -8.59 28.56 -9.06
N CYS A 829 -9.20 27.46 -9.55
CA CYS A 829 -9.29 27.13 -10.98
C CYS A 829 -7.93 27.07 -11.71
N ARG A 830 -6.90 26.49 -11.10
CA ARG A 830 -5.61 26.28 -11.76
C ARG A 830 -5.71 25.15 -12.78
N MET A 831 -5.57 25.45 -14.07
CA MET A 831 -5.47 24.45 -15.12
C MET A 831 -4.08 23.81 -15.08
N ASN A 832 -3.96 22.72 -14.35
CA ASN A 832 -2.71 21.96 -14.23
C ASN A 832 -2.43 21.15 -15.49
N ALA A 833 -1.17 21.10 -15.91
CA ALA A 833 -0.78 20.41 -17.11
C ALA A 833 -1.03 18.89 -16.99
N PHE A 834 -1.83 18.35 -17.89
CA PHE A 834 -2.08 16.93 -18.03
C PHE A 834 -1.27 16.33 -19.16
N TYR A 835 -1.26 17.00 -20.31
CA TYR A 835 -0.61 16.57 -21.53
C TYR A 835 0.05 17.76 -22.22
N THR A 836 1.17 17.49 -22.93
CA THR A 836 1.86 18.48 -23.75
C THR A 836 1.85 18.07 -25.22
N GLN A 837 1.59 19.02 -26.07
CA GLN A 837 1.65 18.88 -27.52
C GLN A 837 2.60 19.94 -28.07
N VAL A 838 3.39 19.56 -29.05
CA VAL A 838 4.20 20.51 -29.82
C VAL A 838 3.52 20.70 -31.17
N GLU A 839 3.17 21.92 -31.48
CA GLU A 839 2.52 22.31 -32.73
C GLU A 839 3.50 23.13 -33.56
N ARG A 840 3.63 22.79 -34.88
CA ARG A 840 4.35 23.62 -35.85
C ARG A 840 3.43 24.77 -36.26
N GLN A 841 3.93 25.98 -36.12
CA GLN A 841 3.22 27.19 -36.55
C GLN A 841 3.40 27.45 -38.01
N ALA A 842 2.57 28.30 -38.61
CA ALA A 842 2.65 28.64 -40.04
C ALA A 842 3.96 29.35 -40.42
N ASP A 843 4.63 29.99 -39.47
CA ASP A 843 5.94 30.64 -39.68
C ASP A 843 7.13 29.68 -39.53
N GLY A 844 6.87 28.36 -39.37
CA GLY A 844 7.89 27.33 -39.17
C GLY A 844 8.39 27.21 -37.76
N SER A 845 7.98 28.08 -36.83
CA SER A 845 8.32 27.96 -35.41
C SER A 845 7.52 26.84 -34.71
N PHE A 846 8.01 26.39 -33.54
CA PHE A 846 7.36 25.37 -32.72
C PHE A 846 6.82 25.97 -31.45
N ARG A 847 5.57 25.65 -31.13
CA ARG A 847 4.93 26.08 -29.91
C ARG A 847 4.55 24.88 -29.04
N GLY A 848 5.10 24.83 -27.85
CA GLY A 848 4.67 23.88 -26.81
C GLY A 848 3.36 24.34 -26.16
N LYS A 849 2.35 23.48 -26.13
CA LYS A 849 1.04 23.73 -25.49
C LYS A 849 0.80 22.71 -24.39
N ALA A 850 0.58 23.18 -23.16
CA ALA A 850 0.17 22.34 -22.04
C ALA A 850 -1.36 22.38 -21.91
N ILE A 851 -1.98 21.21 -21.90
CA ILE A 851 -3.43 21.05 -21.79
C ILE A 851 -3.76 20.63 -20.37
N GLY A 852 -4.64 21.37 -19.70
CA GLY A 852 -5.20 21.05 -18.39
C GLY A 852 -6.60 20.48 -18.51
N LEU A 853 -7.00 19.62 -17.56
CA LEU A 853 -8.29 18.92 -17.62
C LEU A 853 -9.32 19.43 -16.64
N PHE A 854 -8.96 19.67 -15.38
CA PHE A 854 -9.92 19.93 -14.33
C PHE A 854 -9.93 21.40 -13.90
N PRO A 855 -11.01 22.12 -14.21
CA PRO A 855 -11.28 23.45 -13.68
C PRO A 855 -11.73 23.35 -12.20
N VAL A 856 -12.33 24.39 -11.67
CA VAL A 856 -13.06 24.34 -10.41
C VAL A 856 -14.23 23.37 -10.50
N ILE A 857 -14.33 22.42 -9.55
CA ILE A 857 -15.44 21.46 -9.51
C ILE A 857 -16.09 21.52 -8.13
N PRO A 858 -17.29 22.10 -8.01
CA PRO A 858 -18.11 21.99 -6.80
C PRO A 858 -18.62 20.55 -6.66
N SER A 859 -18.61 20.04 -5.45
CA SER A 859 -19.02 18.67 -5.15
C SER A 859 -19.83 18.64 -3.86
N PHE A 860 -20.71 17.66 -3.76
CA PHE A 860 -21.47 17.40 -2.54
C PHE A 860 -21.60 15.90 -2.31
N SER A 861 -21.78 15.52 -1.05
CA SER A 861 -22.23 14.18 -0.69
C SER A 861 -23.14 14.21 0.53
N TYR A 862 -24.00 13.20 0.60
CA TYR A 862 -24.84 12.91 1.75
C TYR A 862 -24.55 11.51 2.26
N THR A 863 -24.28 11.38 3.55
CA THR A 863 -24.04 10.10 4.20
C THR A 863 -25.01 9.92 5.35
N LEU A 864 -25.63 8.73 5.41
CA LEU A 864 -26.49 8.27 6.49
C LEU A 864 -25.84 7.04 7.12
N LYS A 865 -25.60 7.10 8.45
CA LYS A 865 -25.18 5.95 9.25
C LYS A 865 -26.31 5.59 10.21
N PHE A 866 -26.60 4.31 10.34
CA PHE A 866 -27.69 3.76 11.17
C PHE A 866 -27.29 2.46 11.87
#